data_e38b0bdaeee23c26095cc9b7c677c556
#
_entry.id   e38b0bdaeee23c26095cc9b7c677c556
#
_cell.length_a   1.000
_cell.length_b   1.000
_cell.length_c   1.000
_cell.angle_alpha   90.00
_cell.angle_beta   90.00
_cell.angle_gamma   90.00
#
_symmetry.space_group_name_H-M   'P 1'
#
loop_
_entity.id
_entity.type
_entity.pdbx_description
1 polymer ?
#
loop_
_entity_poly.entity_id
_entity_poly.type
_entity_poly.pdbx_seq_one_letter_code
_entity_poly.pdbx_strand_id
1 'polypeptide(L)'
;RVKYKKLYHQKIFHRRFSGIVHNIVKQFLLALKSDAAADCAIESMAKGEKPIIALESTMGAFLDSYVSASNLCIGDDMTAASWASILQRALDRTIHYTFKSLGKTQRVGFGREALCERTRLLYEDADKLLDALTLTLPVSPIDWMRHRIASSGHTIAEITGRSWRINYSGPVPILSQVSTAEREDRVKTGILFNNGGVDCLILNQAGSTGISLHASEKFKDQKLRHMIIAQPAGDVNIFSQILGRSNRTGQVVLPRYTMLSVALPSEIRPAINLARKLKSLCANTSSNTRSAMSVEAPDMMNKYGDRIVHEWLHENEQTASLMGLIVDKAVELGGVVEDDLARVATGRAALLPIKEQHEFMDTVTESYLEYIAYLDETGQNDLEPKTYDFDAEQKTSRVIYSGTDESSPFGRDAIYGEYSIKRQGKSYTPAEVATLLEESFGQYAHLPPNERDTLLSRDLGHHLESLFQPYFEGLEAPHIIERARRTRELGRALLNLFRVGTGLRVEINGDFYNGIIYRIDGRKKVSGNPYAPSALKFYIAVNGPLRETRVPGSQIRAITLANLGRNASPAELFKDHLSDTRQKCKLLTGNLLAAYGLLKPGAKGHIINFSMNDGSTKQGVLLPVKFDLEKDLTPQKS
;
A
#
# COMPACT_ATOMS: atom_id res chain seq x y z
N ARG A 1 21.64 16.93 5.07
CA ARG A 1 20.77 17.86 5.85
C ARG A 1 21.40 19.23 6.10
N VAL A 2 22.69 19.34 6.40
CA VAL A 2 23.36 20.63 6.67
C VAL A 2 23.44 21.54 5.42
N LYS A 3 23.69 20.98 4.22
CA LYS A 3 23.65 21.74 2.96
C LYS A 3 22.24 22.23 2.59
N TYR A 4 21.20 21.46 2.87
CA TYR A 4 19.81 21.85 2.60
C TYR A 4 19.33 23.01 3.48
N LYS A 5 19.73 23.06 4.77
CA LYS A 5 19.41 24.21 5.65
C LYS A 5 20.02 25.52 5.14
N LYS A 6 21.27 25.50 4.62
CA LYS A 6 21.90 26.69 4.03
C LYS A 6 21.18 27.18 2.77
N LEU A 7 20.71 26.30 1.91
CA LEU A 7 19.93 26.63 0.71
C LEU A 7 18.54 27.19 1.05
N TYR A 8 17.90 26.69 2.10
CA TYR A 8 16.61 27.20 2.58
C TYR A 8 16.69 28.66 3.07
N HIS A 9 17.79 29.05 3.73
CA HIS A 9 18.04 30.44 4.12
C HIS A 9 18.25 31.38 2.92
N GLN A 10 18.68 30.88 1.77
CA GLN A 10 18.84 31.64 0.54
C GLN A 10 17.58 31.69 -0.34
N LYS A 11 16.41 31.18 0.13
CA LYS A 11 15.15 31.09 -0.62
C LYS A 11 15.30 30.35 -1.95
N ILE A 12 16.23 29.39 -2.02
CA ILE A 12 16.45 28.52 -3.19
C ILE A 12 15.67 27.23 -2.98
N PHE A 13 14.76 26.93 -3.89
CA PHE A 13 13.93 25.74 -3.84
C PHE A 13 14.28 24.80 -4.99
N HIS A 14 14.82 23.64 -4.68
CA HIS A 14 14.98 22.57 -5.67
C HIS A 14 13.66 21.83 -5.84
N ARG A 15 13.23 21.63 -7.09
CA ARG A 15 12.04 20.82 -7.39
C ARG A 15 12.32 19.38 -6.94
N ARG A 16 11.44 18.79 -6.13
CA ARG A 16 11.63 17.41 -5.66
C ARG A 16 11.67 16.46 -6.86
N PHE A 17 12.79 15.79 -7.06
CA PHE A 17 13.00 14.81 -8.13
C PHE A 17 11.89 13.75 -8.17
N SER A 18 11.44 13.26 -7.01
CA SER A 18 10.34 12.32 -6.89
C SER A 18 9.03 12.79 -7.54
N GLY A 19 8.75 14.09 -7.56
CA GLY A 19 7.57 14.63 -8.23
C GLY A 19 7.67 14.59 -9.75
N ILE A 20 8.87 14.76 -10.31
CA ILE A 20 9.13 14.65 -11.75
C ILE A 20 8.91 13.21 -12.19
N VAL A 21 9.57 12.27 -11.51
CA VAL A 21 9.46 10.82 -11.80
C VAL A 21 8.02 10.35 -11.67
N HIS A 22 7.32 10.73 -10.60
CA HIS A 22 5.93 10.34 -10.40
C HIS A 22 5.01 10.79 -11.56
N ASN A 23 5.19 12.02 -12.06
CA ASN A 23 4.41 12.51 -13.19
C ASN A 23 4.74 11.76 -14.49
N ILE A 24 6.00 11.43 -14.73
CA ILE A 24 6.42 10.65 -15.91
C ILE A 24 5.81 9.26 -15.85
N VAL A 25 5.96 8.57 -14.71
CA VAL A 25 5.40 7.22 -14.52
C VAL A 25 3.88 7.22 -14.74
N LYS A 26 3.15 8.19 -14.18
CA LYS A 26 1.71 8.31 -14.40
C LYS A 26 1.33 8.44 -15.89
N GLN A 27 2.08 9.25 -16.63
CA GLN A 27 1.83 9.48 -18.06
C GLN A 27 2.18 8.23 -18.87
N PHE A 28 3.30 7.59 -18.55
CA PHE A 28 3.74 6.36 -19.18
C PHE A 28 2.74 5.21 -18.98
N LEU A 29 2.24 5.03 -17.75
CA LEU A 29 1.20 4.05 -17.44
C LEU A 29 -0.11 4.30 -18.21
N LEU A 30 -0.48 5.56 -18.46
CA LEU A 30 -1.63 5.88 -19.29
C LEU A 30 -1.38 5.53 -20.77
N ALA A 31 -0.19 5.78 -21.28
CA ALA A 31 0.17 5.43 -22.66
C ALA A 31 0.14 3.91 -22.87
N LEU A 32 0.64 3.12 -21.92
CA LEU A 32 0.57 1.65 -21.94
C LEU A 32 -0.87 1.12 -21.96
N LYS A 33 -1.82 1.84 -21.34
CA LYS A 33 -3.24 1.44 -21.24
C LYS A 33 -4.09 1.96 -22.40
N SER A 34 -3.56 2.78 -23.29
CA SER A 34 -4.34 3.47 -24.33
C SER A 34 -5.04 2.50 -25.29
N ASP A 35 -4.36 1.44 -25.72
CA ASP A 35 -4.96 0.41 -26.56
C ASP A 35 -6.06 -0.35 -25.84
N ALA A 36 -5.78 -0.85 -24.62
CA ALA A 36 -6.76 -1.57 -23.83
C ALA A 36 -8.00 -0.71 -23.50
N ALA A 37 -7.81 0.60 -23.29
CA ALA A 37 -8.93 1.51 -23.05
C ALA A 37 -9.79 1.71 -24.30
N ALA A 38 -9.18 1.82 -25.46
CA ALA A 38 -9.90 1.91 -26.73
C ALA A 38 -10.64 0.60 -27.04
N ASP A 39 -9.99 -0.56 -26.88
CA ASP A 39 -10.58 -1.88 -27.13
C ASP A 39 -11.75 -2.14 -26.18
N CYS A 40 -11.60 -1.85 -24.90
CA CYS A 40 -12.68 -1.96 -23.92
C CYS A 40 -13.90 -1.08 -24.28
N ALA A 41 -13.67 0.12 -24.81
CA ALA A 41 -14.73 1.00 -25.28
C ALA A 41 -15.42 0.45 -26.53
N ILE A 42 -14.66 -0.05 -27.50
CA ILE A 42 -15.19 -0.68 -28.73
C ILE A 42 -16.03 -1.91 -28.39
N GLU A 43 -15.53 -2.80 -27.53
CA GLU A 43 -16.28 -3.96 -27.06
C GLU A 43 -17.58 -3.57 -26.33
N SER A 44 -17.53 -2.52 -25.54
CA SER A 44 -18.71 -2.00 -24.84
C SER A 44 -19.77 -1.51 -25.83
N MET A 45 -19.37 -0.77 -26.86
CA MET A 45 -20.29 -0.32 -27.91
C MET A 45 -20.87 -1.50 -28.71
N ALA A 46 -20.08 -2.52 -29.00
CA ALA A 46 -20.55 -3.76 -29.63
C ALA A 46 -21.61 -4.50 -28.80
N LYS A 47 -21.55 -4.38 -27.46
CA LYS A 47 -22.57 -4.91 -26.54
C LYS A 47 -23.79 -4.00 -26.39
N GLY A 48 -23.86 -2.89 -27.14
CA GLY A 48 -24.95 -1.91 -27.05
C GLY A 48 -24.86 -0.98 -25.83
N GLU A 49 -23.73 -0.95 -25.14
CA GLU A 49 -23.49 -0.04 -24.02
C GLU A 49 -22.92 1.30 -24.51
N LYS A 50 -22.79 2.27 -23.62
CA LYS A 50 -22.29 3.61 -23.94
C LYS A 50 -21.07 3.96 -23.08
N PRO A 51 -19.85 3.82 -23.64
CA PRO A 51 -18.63 3.98 -22.88
C PRO A 51 -18.28 5.46 -22.59
N ILE A 52 -17.69 5.65 -21.41
CA ILE A 52 -17.10 6.90 -20.95
C ILE A 52 -15.69 6.58 -20.47
N ILE A 53 -14.66 7.10 -21.13
CA ILE A 53 -13.27 6.90 -20.72
C ILE A 53 -12.84 8.05 -19.79
N ALA A 54 -12.56 7.71 -18.54
CA ALA A 54 -12.15 8.67 -17.51
C ALA A 54 -10.63 8.61 -17.28
N LEU A 55 -10.01 9.78 -17.20
CA LEU A 55 -8.57 9.93 -16.97
C LEU A 55 -8.25 11.19 -16.15
N GLU A 56 -7.07 11.22 -15.53
CA GLU A 56 -6.60 12.37 -14.74
C GLU A 56 -5.78 13.34 -15.61
N SER A 57 -4.82 12.83 -16.36
CA SER A 57 -3.87 13.62 -17.16
C SER A 57 -4.21 13.60 -18.64
N THR A 58 -4.17 14.78 -19.27
CA THR A 58 -4.41 14.94 -20.70
C THR A 58 -3.12 15.07 -21.54
N MET A 59 -1.94 15.06 -20.92
CA MET A 59 -0.67 15.46 -21.56
C MET A 59 -0.67 16.90 -22.14
N GLY A 60 -1.72 17.68 -21.89
CA GLY A 60 -1.89 19.02 -22.44
C GLY A 60 -0.70 19.94 -22.11
N ALA A 61 -0.28 19.99 -20.85
CA ALA A 61 0.85 20.81 -20.43
C ALA A 61 2.19 20.41 -21.09
N PHE A 62 2.36 19.13 -21.45
CA PHE A 62 3.51 18.70 -22.23
C PHE A 62 3.41 19.22 -23.67
N LEU A 63 2.26 19.01 -24.32
CA LEU A 63 2.04 19.48 -25.70
C LEU A 63 2.16 21.00 -25.80
N ASP A 64 1.56 21.77 -24.89
CA ASP A 64 1.68 23.23 -24.81
C ASP A 64 3.17 23.66 -24.74
N SER A 65 3.92 23.02 -23.86
CA SER A 65 5.36 23.30 -23.70
C SER A 65 6.19 22.85 -24.91
N TYR A 66 5.82 21.73 -25.53
CA TYR A 66 6.53 21.19 -26.71
C TYR A 66 6.32 22.09 -27.94
N VAL A 67 5.08 22.44 -28.23
CA VAL A 67 4.68 23.32 -29.31
C VAL A 67 5.37 24.69 -29.19
N SER A 68 5.31 25.28 -27.98
CA SER A 68 5.93 26.59 -27.72
C SER A 68 7.45 26.58 -27.88
N ALA A 69 8.12 25.52 -27.35
CA ALA A 69 9.58 25.44 -27.41
C ALA A 69 10.14 25.10 -28.82
N SER A 70 9.34 24.39 -29.61
CA SER A 70 9.71 23.99 -30.97
C SER A 70 9.16 24.93 -32.07
N ASN A 71 8.44 26.01 -31.65
CA ASN A 71 7.78 26.98 -32.53
C ASN A 71 6.90 26.31 -33.60
N LEU A 72 6.16 25.26 -33.23
CA LEU A 72 5.31 24.50 -34.13
C LEU A 72 3.99 25.21 -34.41
N CYS A 73 3.53 25.08 -35.67
CA CYS A 73 2.26 25.58 -36.16
C CYS A 73 1.26 24.45 -36.41
N ILE A 74 -0.02 24.80 -36.57
CA ILE A 74 -1.07 23.83 -36.93
C ILE A 74 -0.71 23.22 -38.30
N GLY A 75 -0.74 21.88 -38.38
CA GLY A 75 -0.38 21.13 -39.59
C GLY A 75 1.05 20.60 -39.60
N ASP A 76 1.89 21.02 -38.65
CA ASP A 76 3.28 20.55 -38.60
C ASP A 76 3.38 19.08 -38.17
N ASP A 77 4.42 18.42 -38.64
CA ASP A 77 4.75 17.02 -38.33
C ASP A 77 5.15 16.86 -36.86
N MET A 78 4.52 15.91 -36.21
CA MET A 78 4.72 15.57 -34.79
C MET A 78 5.53 14.29 -34.61
N THR A 79 6.14 13.72 -35.64
CA THR A 79 6.93 12.48 -35.55
C THR A 79 8.10 12.60 -34.55
N ALA A 80 8.71 13.78 -34.47
CA ALA A 80 9.78 14.07 -33.51
C ALA A 80 9.30 14.15 -32.05
N ALA A 81 8.00 14.31 -31.82
CA ALA A 81 7.43 14.27 -30.48
C ALA A 81 7.39 12.80 -29.99
N SER A 82 8.34 12.42 -29.18
CA SER A 82 8.56 11.05 -28.71
C SER A 82 8.65 10.98 -27.18
N TRP A 83 8.59 9.78 -26.65
CA TRP A 83 8.86 9.56 -25.22
C TRP A 83 10.29 9.94 -24.84
N ALA A 84 11.26 9.78 -25.74
CA ALA A 84 12.61 10.27 -25.53
C ALA A 84 12.61 11.80 -25.29
N SER A 85 11.86 12.58 -26.08
CA SER A 85 11.76 14.03 -25.89
C SER A 85 11.06 14.43 -24.57
N ILE A 86 10.09 13.64 -24.07
CA ILE A 86 9.47 13.83 -22.76
C ILE A 86 10.48 13.61 -21.63
N LEU A 87 11.23 12.51 -21.71
CA LEU A 87 12.23 12.13 -20.72
C LEU A 87 13.42 13.10 -20.74
N GLN A 88 13.86 13.54 -21.91
CA GLN A 88 14.90 14.56 -22.06
C GLN A 88 14.54 15.85 -21.34
N ARG A 89 13.32 16.35 -21.53
CA ARG A 89 12.83 17.54 -20.80
C ARG A 89 12.74 17.30 -19.30
N ALA A 90 12.45 16.09 -18.87
CA ALA A 90 12.43 15.74 -17.47
C ALA A 90 13.86 15.73 -16.90
N LEU A 91 14.82 15.17 -17.62
CA LEU A 91 16.25 15.19 -17.29
C LEU A 91 16.74 16.64 -17.16
N ASP A 92 16.46 17.50 -18.15
CA ASP A 92 16.82 18.93 -18.11
C ASP A 92 16.24 19.65 -16.89
N ARG A 93 15.03 19.26 -16.46
CA ARG A 93 14.40 19.84 -15.25
C ARG A 93 15.12 19.47 -13.96
N THR A 94 15.92 18.42 -13.94
CA THR A 94 16.67 18.02 -12.73
C THR A 94 17.80 18.98 -12.39
N ILE A 95 18.36 19.66 -13.40
CA ILE A 95 19.43 20.65 -13.23
C ILE A 95 18.91 22.10 -13.09
N HIS A 96 17.59 22.28 -12.93
CA HIS A 96 16.98 23.59 -12.69
C HIS A 96 16.59 23.76 -11.24
N TYR A 97 16.73 25.00 -10.74
CA TYR A 97 16.23 25.41 -9.44
C TYR A 97 15.35 26.65 -9.56
N THR A 98 14.54 26.88 -8.54
CA THR A 98 13.73 28.09 -8.45
C THR A 98 14.15 28.90 -7.24
N PHE A 99 14.25 30.21 -7.39
CA PHE A 99 14.43 31.09 -6.25
C PHE A 99 13.42 32.25 -6.31
N LYS A 100 13.07 32.77 -5.15
CA LYS A 100 12.17 33.92 -5.01
C LYS A 100 12.99 35.18 -4.82
N SER A 101 12.88 36.13 -5.75
CA SER A 101 13.47 37.47 -5.66
C SER A 101 12.40 38.51 -5.91
N LEU A 102 12.31 39.52 -5.05
CA LEU A 102 11.36 40.63 -5.17
C LEU A 102 9.88 40.20 -5.39
N GLY A 103 9.45 39.14 -4.70
CA GLY A 103 8.10 38.59 -4.83
C GLY A 103 7.82 37.76 -6.09
N LYS A 104 8.76 37.70 -7.03
CA LYS A 104 8.66 36.89 -8.25
C LYS A 104 9.46 35.60 -8.10
N THR A 105 8.90 34.49 -8.58
CA THR A 105 9.59 33.21 -8.64
C THR A 105 10.31 33.14 -9.99
N GLN A 106 11.65 33.05 -9.95
CA GLN A 106 12.49 32.87 -11.13
C GLN A 106 12.99 31.44 -11.20
N ARG A 107 13.05 30.89 -12.40
CA ARG A 107 13.61 29.56 -12.68
C ARG A 107 14.94 29.73 -13.39
N VAL A 108 15.97 29.11 -12.83
CA VAL A 108 17.34 29.18 -13.35
C VAL A 108 17.86 27.77 -13.55
N GLY A 109 18.46 27.50 -14.72
CA GLY A 109 19.18 26.25 -14.99
C GLY A 109 20.65 26.40 -14.63
N PHE A 110 21.24 25.33 -14.09
CA PHE A 110 22.68 25.19 -14.06
C PHE A 110 23.14 24.87 -15.50
N GLY A 111 24.14 25.61 -16.02
CA GLY A 111 24.84 25.20 -17.22
C GLY A 111 25.49 23.84 -16.99
N ARG A 112 25.60 23.01 -18.05
CA ARG A 112 26.26 21.68 -17.94
C ARG A 112 27.69 21.82 -17.42
N GLU A 113 28.36 22.93 -17.71
CA GLU A 113 29.71 23.24 -17.24
C GLU A 113 29.80 23.51 -15.73
N ALA A 114 28.70 23.94 -15.13
CA ALA A 114 28.63 24.20 -13.67
C ALA A 114 28.41 22.93 -12.84
N LEU A 115 28.19 21.79 -13.48
CA LEU A 115 28.02 20.51 -12.80
C LEU A 115 29.39 19.96 -12.38
N CYS A 116 29.47 19.31 -11.22
CA CYS A 116 30.67 18.56 -10.86
C CYS A 116 30.86 17.40 -11.85
N GLU A 117 32.11 16.98 -12.06
CA GLU A 117 32.49 15.97 -13.05
C GLU A 117 31.62 14.71 -12.97
N ARG A 118 31.45 14.14 -11.78
CA ARG A 118 30.58 12.95 -11.58
C ARG A 118 29.15 13.18 -12.06
N THR A 119 28.56 14.34 -11.75
CA THR A 119 27.17 14.64 -12.15
C THR A 119 27.07 14.89 -13.64
N ARG A 120 28.10 15.51 -14.25
CA ARG A 120 28.16 15.72 -15.68
C ARG A 120 28.22 14.41 -16.45
N LEU A 121 29.10 13.48 -16.04
CA LEU A 121 29.20 12.15 -16.65
C LEU A 121 27.87 11.37 -16.56
N LEU A 122 27.22 11.35 -15.39
CA LEU A 122 25.89 10.71 -15.23
C LEU A 122 24.83 11.36 -16.12
N TYR A 123 24.89 12.68 -16.31
CA TYR A 123 23.95 13.39 -17.17
C TYR A 123 24.20 13.03 -18.64
N GLU A 124 25.45 13.01 -19.08
CA GLU A 124 25.86 12.63 -20.45
C GLU A 124 25.49 11.17 -20.76
N ASP A 125 25.65 10.26 -19.81
CA ASP A 125 25.25 8.87 -19.98
C ASP A 125 23.72 8.71 -20.07
N ALA A 126 22.96 9.46 -19.25
CA ALA A 126 21.52 9.50 -19.37
C ALA A 126 21.06 10.09 -20.72
N ASP A 127 21.70 11.13 -21.19
CA ASP A 127 21.46 11.78 -22.50
C ASP A 127 21.63 10.77 -23.64
N LYS A 128 22.75 10.03 -23.66
CA LYS A 128 23.01 8.96 -24.65
C LYS A 128 21.98 7.83 -24.62
N LEU A 129 21.55 7.42 -23.42
CA LEU A 129 20.51 6.40 -23.26
C LEU A 129 19.17 6.87 -23.83
N LEU A 130 18.84 8.15 -23.66
CA LEU A 130 17.62 8.74 -24.17
C LEU A 130 17.65 8.88 -25.70
N ASP A 131 18.80 9.22 -26.28
CA ASP A 131 18.99 9.29 -27.73
C ASP A 131 18.84 7.92 -28.41
N ALA A 132 19.25 6.85 -27.71
CA ALA A 132 19.09 5.48 -28.17
C ALA A 132 17.69 4.90 -27.93
N LEU A 133 16.81 5.60 -27.19
CA LEU A 133 15.51 5.11 -26.79
C LEU A 133 14.49 5.17 -27.92
N THR A 134 14.06 4.02 -28.42
CA THR A 134 12.98 3.87 -29.38
C THR A 134 11.76 3.24 -28.73
N LEU A 135 10.73 4.06 -28.44
CA LEU A 135 9.45 3.59 -27.90
C LEU A 135 8.33 3.92 -28.89
N THR A 136 7.54 2.91 -29.22
CA THR A 136 6.38 3.02 -30.12
C THR A 136 5.10 3.48 -29.42
N LEU A 137 5.19 3.88 -28.15
CA LEU A 137 4.03 4.31 -27.36
C LEU A 137 3.55 5.70 -27.79
N PRO A 138 2.24 5.93 -27.85
CA PRO A 138 1.70 7.22 -28.23
C PRO A 138 2.04 8.30 -27.20
N VAL A 139 2.52 9.44 -27.69
CA VAL A 139 2.82 10.63 -26.86
C VAL A 139 1.54 11.28 -26.36
N SER A 140 0.45 11.19 -27.14
CA SER A 140 -0.89 11.62 -26.73
C SER A 140 -1.84 10.42 -26.66
N PRO A 141 -1.95 9.75 -25.50
CA PRO A 141 -2.85 8.60 -25.32
C PRO A 141 -4.30 8.90 -25.68
N ILE A 142 -4.78 10.12 -25.37
CA ILE A 142 -6.15 10.55 -25.71
C ILE A 142 -6.37 10.55 -27.22
N ASP A 143 -5.45 11.13 -27.98
CA ASP A 143 -5.58 11.22 -29.44
C ASP A 143 -5.43 9.84 -30.09
N TRP A 144 -4.61 8.98 -29.51
CA TRP A 144 -4.49 7.60 -29.95
C TRP A 144 -5.80 6.80 -29.72
N MET A 145 -6.39 6.90 -28.52
CA MET A 145 -7.70 6.28 -28.24
C MET A 145 -8.78 6.83 -29.19
N ARG A 146 -8.80 8.14 -29.43
CA ARG A 146 -9.71 8.77 -30.40
C ARG A 146 -9.55 8.21 -31.80
N HIS A 147 -8.31 8.10 -32.27
CA HIS A 147 -7.99 7.53 -33.58
C HIS A 147 -8.47 6.09 -33.70
N ARG A 148 -8.18 5.22 -32.72
CA ARG A 148 -8.59 3.82 -32.68
C ARG A 148 -10.12 3.66 -32.71
N ILE A 149 -10.82 4.40 -31.87
CA ILE A 149 -12.29 4.34 -31.78
C ILE A 149 -12.93 4.88 -33.08
N ALA A 150 -12.43 5.98 -33.62
CA ALA A 150 -12.91 6.52 -34.88
C ALA A 150 -12.66 5.58 -36.06
N SER A 151 -11.50 4.90 -36.10
CA SER A 151 -11.15 3.90 -37.12
C SER A 151 -12.05 2.65 -37.04
N SER A 152 -12.69 2.36 -35.92
CA SER A 152 -13.71 1.30 -35.78
C SER A 152 -15.12 1.71 -36.21
N GLY A 153 -15.28 2.92 -36.76
CA GLY A 153 -16.55 3.44 -37.26
C GLY A 153 -17.45 4.12 -36.23
N HIS A 154 -16.95 4.38 -35.02
CA HIS A 154 -17.69 5.01 -33.94
C HIS A 154 -17.38 6.49 -33.77
N THR A 155 -18.37 7.26 -33.37
CA THR A 155 -18.20 8.67 -33.07
C THR A 155 -17.70 8.87 -31.64
N ILE A 156 -16.73 9.78 -31.46
CA ILE A 156 -16.11 10.06 -30.18
C ILE A 156 -15.98 11.56 -29.93
N ALA A 157 -16.37 11.99 -28.73
CA ALA A 157 -16.19 13.35 -28.26
C ALA A 157 -15.26 13.40 -27.05
N GLU A 158 -14.80 14.59 -26.72
CA GLU A 158 -13.88 14.85 -25.63
C GLU A 158 -14.34 16.04 -24.80
N ILE A 159 -14.32 15.88 -23.48
CA ILE A 159 -14.58 16.97 -22.52
C ILE A 159 -13.34 17.11 -21.63
N THR A 160 -12.34 17.87 -22.13
CA THR A 160 -11.09 18.18 -21.44
C THR A 160 -10.76 19.67 -21.59
N GLY A 161 -9.71 20.11 -20.90
CA GLY A 161 -9.30 21.52 -20.98
C GLY A 161 -8.06 21.77 -21.85
N ARG A 162 -7.59 20.79 -22.64
CA ARG A 162 -6.37 20.92 -23.44
C ARG A 162 -6.57 21.77 -24.68
N SER A 163 -5.50 22.40 -25.15
CA SER A 163 -5.50 23.28 -26.32
C SER A 163 -5.04 22.58 -27.59
N TRP A 164 -4.14 21.60 -27.48
CA TRP A 164 -3.51 20.94 -28.59
C TRP A 164 -3.91 19.46 -28.69
N ARG A 165 -3.89 18.94 -29.90
CA ARG A 165 -4.24 17.58 -30.28
C ARG A 165 -3.27 17.07 -31.33
N ILE A 166 -2.98 15.77 -31.31
CA ILE A 166 -2.22 15.10 -32.36
C ILE A 166 -3.20 14.29 -33.21
N ASN A 167 -3.21 14.54 -34.53
CA ASN A 167 -4.01 13.77 -35.47
C ASN A 167 -3.18 12.61 -36.02
N TYR A 168 -3.62 11.38 -35.73
CA TYR A 168 -2.99 10.12 -36.19
C TYR A 168 -3.66 9.53 -37.44
N SER A 169 -4.59 10.23 -38.10
CA SER A 169 -5.33 9.68 -39.24
C SER A 169 -4.55 9.65 -40.53
N GLY A 170 -3.43 10.34 -40.62
CA GLY A 170 -2.53 10.39 -41.78
C GLY A 170 -1.32 9.46 -41.68
N PRO A 171 -0.46 9.43 -42.72
CA PRO A 171 0.78 8.65 -42.70
C PRO A 171 1.79 9.13 -41.65
N VAL A 172 1.70 10.39 -41.27
CA VAL A 172 2.46 11.00 -40.16
C VAL A 172 1.53 11.70 -39.20
N PRO A 173 1.83 11.70 -37.88
CA PRO A 173 1.05 12.44 -36.90
C PRO A 173 1.23 13.94 -37.11
N ILE A 174 0.15 14.70 -37.15
CA ILE A 174 0.19 16.15 -37.36
C ILE A 174 -0.40 16.91 -36.16
N LEU A 175 0.16 18.11 -35.91
CA LEU A 175 -0.34 19.00 -34.86
C LEU A 175 -1.68 19.64 -35.29
N SER A 176 -2.66 19.56 -34.41
CA SER A 176 -3.95 20.25 -34.58
C SER A 176 -4.36 20.96 -33.29
N GLN A 177 -5.24 21.95 -33.40
CA GLN A 177 -5.74 22.71 -32.28
C GLN A 177 -7.17 22.28 -31.92
N VAL A 178 -7.47 22.17 -30.64
CA VAL A 178 -8.84 22.01 -30.16
C VAL A 178 -9.51 23.38 -30.25
N SER A 179 -10.61 23.49 -31.01
CA SER A 179 -11.30 24.76 -31.21
C SER A 179 -11.81 25.32 -29.88
N THR A 180 -11.92 26.64 -29.79
CA THR A 180 -12.48 27.33 -28.61
C THR A 180 -13.92 26.87 -28.35
N ALA A 181 -14.71 26.67 -29.41
CA ALA A 181 -16.07 26.18 -29.32
C ALA A 181 -16.14 24.75 -28.71
N GLU A 182 -15.24 23.84 -29.10
CA GLU A 182 -15.17 22.49 -28.49
C GLU A 182 -14.78 22.55 -27.01
N ARG A 183 -13.93 23.47 -26.60
CA ARG A 183 -13.49 23.62 -25.20
C ARG A 183 -14.55 24.25 -24.30
N GLU A 184 -15.30 25.22 -24.82
CA GLU A 184 -16.25 26.02 -24.06
C GLU A 184 -17.64 25.35 -23.97
N ASP A 185 -18.04 24.59 -24.99
CA ASP A 185 -19.39 24.02 -25.07
C ASP A 185 -19.48 22.59 -24.50
N ARG A 186 -18.94 22.40 -23.29
CA ARG A 186 -18.96 21.12 -22.59
C ARG A 186 -20.36 20.59 -22.35
N VAL A 187 -21.30 21.49 -22.06
CA VAL A 187 -22.70 21.13 -21.81
C VAL A 187 -23.34 20.56 -23.06
N LYS A 188 -23.12 21.19 -24.21
CA LYS A 188 -23.64 20.72 -25.50
C LYS A 188 -23.07 19.34 -25.87
N THR A 189 -21.77 19.11 -25.66
CA THR A 189 -21.13 17.79 -25.86
C THR A 189 -21.78 16.74 -24.96
N GLY A 190 -22.04 17.04 -23.68
CA GLY A 190 -22.77 16.16 -22.77
C GLY A 190 -24.22 15.89 -23.22
N ILE A 191 -24.92 16.89 -23.75
CA ILE A 191 -26.28 16.73 -24.31
C ILE A 191 -26.24 15.85 -25.56
N LEU A 192 -25.30 16.06 -26.48
CA LEU A 192 -25.10 15.21 -27.66
C LEU A 192 -24.86 13.75 -27.27
N PHE A 193 -23.97 13.50 -26.31
CA PHE A 193 -23.73 12.17 -25.77
C PHE A 193 -24.99 11.54 -25.22
N ASN A 194 -25.73 12.25 -24.36
CA ASN A 194 -26.93 11.74 -23.72
C ASN A 194 -28.12 11.52 -24.69
N ASN A 195 -28.11 12.15 -25.87
CA ASN A 195 -29.15 11.99 -26.89
C ASN A 195 -28.74 11.10 -28.08
N GLY A 196 -27.60 10.41 -28.00
CA GLY A 196 -27.17 9.45 -29.02
C GLY A 196 -26.43 10.05 -30.20
N GLY A 197 -26.07 11.34 -30.17
CA GLY A 197 -25.28 12.00 -31.22
C GLY A 197 -23.79 11.68 -31.18
N VAL A 198 -23.31 11.06 -30.11
CA VAL A 198 -21.93 10.60 -29.94
C VAL A 198 -21.92 9.25 -29.24
N ASP A 199 -21.12 8.29 -29.69
CA ASP A 199 -21.10 6.93 -29.17
C ASP A 199 -20.21 6.78 -27.94
N CYS A 200 -19.07 7.43 -27.90
CA CYS A 200 -18.07 7.39 -26.82
C CYS A 200 -17.67 8.77 -26.35
N LEU A 201 -17.36 8.92 -25.06
CA LEU A 201 -16.91 10.16 -24.48
C LEU A 201 -15.61 9.96 -23.70
N ILE A 202 -14.62 10.83 -23.93
CA ILE A 202 -13.43 10.94 -23.07
C ILE A 202 -13.60 12.16 -22.17
N LEU A 203 -13.34 11.98 -20.86
CA LEU A 203 -13.43 13.07 -19.90
C LEU A 203 -12.27 13.06 -18.89
N ASN A 204 -11.90 14.26 -18.42
CA ASN A 204 -11.01 14.45 -17.30
C ASN A 204 -11.66 15.31 -16.21
N GLN A 205 -10.91 15.55 -15.13
CA GLN A 205 -11.37 16.41 -14.03
C GLN A 205 -11.87 17.79 -14.50
N ALA A 206 -11.09 18.47 -15.34
CA ALA A 206 -11.42 19.83 -15.80
C ALA A 206 -12.74 19.87 -16.59
N GLY A 207 -13.08 18.79 -17.28
CA GLY A 207 -14.32 18.63 -18.02
C GLY A 207 -15.51 18.11 -17.20
N SER A 208 -15.27 17.56 -16.03
CA SER A 208 -16.32 16.84 -15.28
C SER A 208 -17.29 17.74 -14.50
N THR A 209 -17.01 19.03 -14.31
CA THR A 209 -17.82 19.92 -13.47
C THR A 209 -19.12 20.33 -14.17
N GLY A 210 -20.27 20.20 -13.50
CA GLY A 210 -21.57 20.69 -13.98
C GLY A 210 -22.29 19.81 -15.01
N ILE A 211 -21.76 18.65 -15.42
CA ILE A 211 -22.33 17.78 -16.46
C ILE A 211 -22.92 16.52 -15.84
N SER A 212 -24.05 16.06 -16.39
CA SER A 212 -24.66 14.75 -16.06
C SER A 212 -24.57 13.82 -17.26
N LEU A 213 -24.08 12.60 -17.05
CA LEU A 213 -23.85 11.60 -18.09
C LEU A 213 -24.59 10.28 -17.83
N HIS A 214 -25.44 10.24 -16.80
CA HIS A 214 -26.21 9.06 -16.42
C HIS A 214 -27.34 8.76 -17.42
N ALA A 215 -27.75 7.51 -17.50
CA ALA A 215 -28.91 7.08 -18.30
C ALA A 215 -30.19 7.54 -17.63
N SER A 216 -30.74 8.67 -18.03
CA SER A 216 -31.96 9.27 -17.47
C SER A 216 -33.11 9.18 -18.44
N GLU A 217 -34.35 9.03 -17.94
CA GLU A 217 -35.58 9.12 -18.73
C GLU A 217 -35.72 10.44 -19.52
N LYS A 218 -35.04 11.49 -19.06
CA LYS A 218 -35.03 12.80 -19.72
C LYS A 218 -34.23 12.84 -21.03
N PHE A 219 -33.45 11.83 -21.32
CA PHE A 219 -32.58 11.75 -22.49
C PHE A 219 -33.02 10.61 -23.44
N LYS A 220 -32.73 10.80 -24.74
CA LYS A 220 -33.08 9.80 -25.77
C LYS A 220 -32.29 8.49 -25.64
N ASP A 221 -31.03 8.59 -25.23
CA ASP A 221 -30.15 7.45 -25.06
C ASP A 221 -30.14 6.98 -23.62
N GLN A 222 -30.79 5.84 -23.38
CA GLN A 222 -30.91 5.20 -22.07
C GLN A 222 -30.06 3.95 -21.94
N LYS A 223 -29.09 3.74 -22.85
CA LYS A 223 -28.15 2.61 -22.80
C LYS A 223 -27.37 2.64 -21.49
N LEU A 224 -26.92 1.46 -21.02
CA LEU A 224 -26.05 1.31 -19.88
C LEU A 224 -24.78 2.16 -20.08
N ARG A 225 -24.47 3.00 -19.12
CA ARG A 225 -23.23 3.79 -19.12
C ARG A 225 -22.10 2.91 -18.57
N HIS A 226 -21.08 2.67 -19.41
CA HIS A 226 -19.88 1.94 -19.00
C HIS A 226 -18.73 2.92 -18.80
N MET A 227 -18.38 3.22 -17.55
CA MET A 227 -17.25 4.08 -17.24
C MET A 227 -15.96 3.27 -17.15
N ILE A 228 -15.06 3.53 -18.08
CA ILE A 228 -13.74 2.91 -18.19
C ILE A 228 -12.73 3.86 -17.56
N ILE A 229 -12.18 3.50 -16.41
CA ILE A 229 -11.23 4.31 -15.66
C ILE A 229 -9.82 3.92 -16.15
N ALA A 230 -9.33 4.64 -17.15
CA ALA A 230 -7.98 4.44 -17.70
C ALA A 230 -6.91 5.00 -16.75
N GLN A 231 -7.21 6.10 -16.04
CA GLN A 231 -6.34 6.66 -15.03
C GLN A 231 -7.17 7.25 -13.89
N PRO A 232 -7.13 6.66 -12.69
CA PRO A 232 -7.87 7.17 -11.55
C PRO A 232 -7.29 8.51 -11.08
N ALA A 233 -8.17 9.43 -10.69
CA ALA A 233 -7.75 10.69 -10.07
C ALA A 233 -7.09 10.44 -8.71
N GLY A 234 -5.98 11.13 -8.45
CA GLY A 234 -5.25 11.01 -7.19
C GLY A 234 -5.99 11.60 -5.98
N ASP A 235 -6.96 12.51 -6.20
CA ASP A 235 -7.85 13.04 -5.18
C ASP A 235 -9.16 12.24 -5.15
N VAL A 236 -9.54 11.73 -3.97
CA VAL A 236 -10.73 10.90 -3.81
C VAL A 236 -12.04 11.66 -4.05
N ASN A 237 -12.08 12.95 -3.73
CA ASN A 237 -13.28 13.76 -3.97
C ASN A 237 -13.49 13.94 -5.47
N ILE A 238 -12.41 14.20 -6.22
CA ILE A 238 -12.43 14.31 -7.68
C ILE A 238 -12.82 12.97 -8.30
N PHE A 239 -12.22 11.89 -7.83
CA PHE A 239 -12.55 10.55 -8.28
C PHE A 239 -14.03 10.23 -8.07
N SER A 240 -14.57 10.47 -6.87
CA SER A 240 -15.99 10.28 -6.55
C SER A 240 -16.91 11.18 -7.39
N GLN A 241 -16.50 12.42 -7.66
CA GLN A 241 -17.24 13.31 -8.56
C GLN A 241 -17.29 12.80 -10.00
N ILE A 242 -16.19 12.24 -10.51
CA ILE A 242 -16.15 11.64 -11.85
C ILE A 242 -17.12 10.46 -11.93
N LEU A 243 -17.06 9.55 -10.96
CA LEU A 243 -17.97 8.40 -10.89
C LEU A 243 -19.44 8.83 -10.79
N GLY A 244 -19.73 9.84 -9.97
CA GLY A 244 -21.06 10.42 -9.82
C GLY A 244 -21.63 11.09 -11.08
N ARG A 245 -20.85 11.23 -12.17
CA ARG A 245 -21.39 11.73 -13.45
C ARG A 245 -22.28 10.70 -14.14
N SER A 246 -21.95 9.42 -14.02
CA SER A 246 -22.73 8.31 -14.59
C SER A 246 -23.69 7.68 -13.60
N ASN A 247 -23.61 7.99 -12.30
CA ASN A 247 -24.46 7.44 -11.24
C ASN A 247 -25.19 8.55 -10.49
N ARG A 248 -26.47 8.75 -10.77
CA ARG A 248 -27.30 9.81 -10.15
C ARG A 248 -28.74 9.34 -9.95
N THR A 249 -29.42 10.02 -9.05
CA THR A 249 -30.87 9.85 -8.85
C THR A 249 -31.62 10.08 -10.17
N GLY A 250 -32.62 9.25 -10.48
CA GLY A 250 -33.40 9.30 -11.73
C GLY A 250 -32.77 8.59 -12.91
N GLN A 251 -31.78 7.71 -12.68
CA GLN A 251 -31.24 6.81 -13.71
C GLN A 251 -32.15 5.60 -13.92
N VAL A 252 -32.29 5.17 -15.17
CA VAL A 252 -33.10 4.00 -15.55
C VAL A 252 -32.33 2.68 -15.47
N VAL A 253 -31.00 2.74 -15.58
CA VAL A 253 -30.09 1.60 -15.48
C VAL A 253 -28.82 1.98 -14.73
N LEU A 254 -28.34 1.10 -13.86
CA LEU A 254 -27.10 1.31 -13.12
C LEU A 254 -25.88 1.31 -14.05
N PRO A 255 -24.91 2.20 -13.85
CA PRO A 255 -23.71 2.21 -14.65
C PRO A 255 -22.79 1.04 -14.29
N ARG A 256 -21.96 0.63 -15.24
CA ARG A 256 -20.86 -0.32 -15.04
C ARG A 256 -19.54 0.44 -14.95
N TYR A 257 -18.64 -0.02 -14.08
CA TYR A 257 -17.31 0.54 -13.91
C TYR A 257 -16.24 -0.51 -14.20
N THR A 258 -15.25 -0.15 -14.98
CA THR A 258 -14.05 -0.96 -15.22
C THR A 258 -12.82 -0.11 -14.97
N MET A 259 -11.94 -0.55 -14.08
CA MET A 259 -10.66 0.10 -13.84
C MET A 259 -9.57 -0.69 -14.56
N LEU A 260 -8.81 -0.01 -15.42
CA LEU A 260 -7.69 -0.60 -16.15
C LEU A 260 -6.41 -0.50 -15.34
N SER A 261 -5.68 -1.61 -15.25
CA SER A 261 -4.39 -1.70 -14.60
C SER A 261 -3.38 -2.44 -15.47
N VAL A 262 -2.13 -2.04 -15.45
CA VAL A 262 -1.02 -2.79 -16.05
C VAL A 262 -0.34 -3.64 -14.99
N ALA A 263 0.21 -4.79 -15.41
CA ALA A 263 0.93 -5.70 -14.52
C ALA A 263 2.35 -5.18 -14.23
N LEU A 264 2.44 -3.93 -13.74
CA LEU A 264 3.70 -3.29 -13.34
C LEU A 264 3.65 -2.87 -11.88
N PRO A 265 4.73 -3.05 -11.11
CA PRO A 265 4.78 -2.66 -9.70
C PRO A 265 4.47 -1.17 -9.47
N SER A 266 4.82 -0.31 -10.41
CA SER A 266 4.52 1.13 -10.35
C SER A 266 3.02 1.48 -10.41
N GLU A 267 2.14 0.57 -10.87
CA GLU A 267 0.67 0.74 -10.83
C GLU A 267 0.08 0.39 -9.44
N ILE A 268 0.76 -0.45 -8.65
CA ILE A 268 0.27 -0.89 -7.33
C ILE A 268 0.14 0.30 -6.38
N ARG A 269 1.11 1.22 -6.36
CA ARG A 269 1.10 2.40 -5.48
C ARG A 269 -0.11 3.34 -5.70
N PRO A 270 -0.45 3.78 -6.92
CA PRO A 270 -1.68 4.53 -7.18
C PRO A 270 -2.94 3.79 -6.72
N ALA A 271 -3.01 2.46 -6.94
CA ALA A 271 -4.13 1.63 -6.51
C ALA A 271 -4.28 1.61 -4.98
N ILE A 272 -3.20 1.39 -4.24
CA ILE A 272 -3.18 1.44 -2.76
C ILE A 272 -3.66 2.80 -2.25
N ASN A 273 -3.11 3.90 -2.80
CA ASN A 273 -3.49 5.25 -2.39
C ASN A 273 -4.98 5.52 -2.63
N LEU A 274 -5.51 5.05 -3.74
CA LEU A 274 -6.94 5.19 -4.05
C LEU A 274 -7.80 4.35 -3.11
N ALA A 275 -7.45 3.08 -2.90
CA ALA A 275 -8.15 2.17 -1.98
C ALA A 275 -8.24 2.76 -0.56
N ARG A 276 -7.11 3.25 -0.03
CA ARG A 276 -7.03 3.89 1.29
C ARG A 276 -7.97 5.09 1.40
N LYS A 277 -7.95 5.97 0.39
CA LYS A 277 -8.78 7.18 0.38
C LYS A 277 -10.27 6.86 0.26
N LEU A 278 -10.62 5.87 -0.57
CA LEU A 278 -12.00 5.38 -0.70
C LEU A 278 -12.50 4.78 0.61
N LYS A 279 -11.68 3.97 1.28
CA LYS A 279 -12.00 3.39 2.59
C LYS A 279 -12.27 4.48 3.63
N SER A 280 -11.41 5.51 3.69
CA SER A 280 -11.60 6.66 4.58
C SER A 280 -12.89 7.43 4.27
N LEU A 281 -13.22 7.65 3.00
CA LEU A 281 -14.43 8.32 2.59
C LEU A 281 -15.69 7.51 2.97
N CYS A 282 -15.69 6.20 2.72
CA CYS A 282 -16.80 5.32 3.06
C CYS A 282 -17.01 5.22 4.58
N ALA A 283 -15.94 5.13 5.37
CA ALA A 283 -16.02 5.12 6.82
C ALA A 283 -16.68 6.39 7.38
N ASN A 284 -16.36 7.56 6.79
CA ASN A 284 -16.89 8.83 7.24
C ASN A 284 -18.34 9.10 6.78
N THR A 285 -18.76 8.49 5.67
CA THR A 285 -20.08 8.80 5.05
C THR A 285 -21.15 7.75 5.33
N SER A 286 -20.79 6.49 5.43
CA SER A 286 -21.75 5.37 5.54
C SER A 286 -21.49 4.42 6.70
N SER A 287 -20.43 4.63 7.48
CA SER A 287 -19.95 3.69 8.51
C SER A 287 -19.71 2.26 7.97
N ASN A 288 -19.69 2.08 6.66
CA ASN A 288 -19.47 0.81 6.00
C ASN A 288 -18.07 0.78 5.39
N THR A 289 -17.22 -0.11 5.87
CA THR A 289 -15.86 -0.31 5.37
C THR A 289 -15.80 -1.14 4.09
N ARG A 290 -16.91 -1.81 3.71
CA ARG A 290 -17.03 -2.61 2.48
C ARG A 290 -17.80 -1.82 1.43
N SER A 291 -17.09 -1.10 0.59
CA SER A 291 -17.67 -0.46 -0.60
C SER A 291 -17.70 -1.44 -1.78
N ALA A 292 -18.72 -1.35 -2.64
CA ALA A 292 -18.77 -2.05 -3.93
C ALA A 292 -17.62 -1.67 -4.89
N MET A 293 -16.82 -0.67 -4.52
CA MET A 293 -15.64 -0.16 -5.23
C MET A 293 -14.35 -0.41 -4.45
N SER A 294 -14.26 -1.49 -3.67
CA SER A 294 -13.01 -1.88 -3.02
C SER A 294 -11.98 -2.26 -4.08
N VAL A 295 -10.90 -1.51 -4.14
CA VAL A 295 -9.70 -1.93 -4.85
C VAL A 295 -8.99 -2.93 -3.94
N GLU A 296 -8.86 -4.17 -4.38
CA GLU A 296 -8.15 -5.22 -3.65
C GLU A 296 -6.63 -4.97 -3.70
N ALA A 297 -6.19 -3.95 -2.99
CA ALA A 297 -4.77 -3.69 -2.78
C ALA A 297 -4.53 -3.51 -1.28
N PRO A 298 -3.54 -4.20 -0.68
CA PRO A 298 -3.26 -4.09 0.74
C PRO A 298 -2.79 -2.67 1.06
N ASP A 299 -3.43 -2.02 2.05
CA ASP A 299 -3.05 -0.68 2.49
C ASP A 299 -1.79 -0.73 3.37
N MET A 300 -0.62 -0.77 2.73
CA MET A 300 0.68 -0.76 3.41
C MET A 300 1.19 0.65 3.74
N MET A 301 0.43 1.73 3.45
CA MET A 301 0.85 3.11 3.70
C MET A 301 0.53 3.54 5.15
N ASN A 302 1.02 2.78 6.11
CA ASN A 302 0.79 2.96 7.54
C ASN A 302 2.03 2.53 8.34
N LYS A 303 2.01 2.71 9.67
CA LYS A 303 3.13 2.40 10.57
C LYS A 303 3.67 0.96 10.45
N TYR A 304 2.82 0.00 10.12
CA TYR A 304 3.23 -1.40 9.94
C TYR A 304 3.91 -1.62 8.60
N GLY A 305 3.42 -0.98 7.54
CA GLY A 305 4.09 -0.98 6.25
C GLY A 305 5.42 -0.23 6.28
N ASP A 306 5.50 0.89 7.02
CA ASP A 306 6.77 1.61 7.24
C ASP A 306 7.81 0.69 7.89
N ARG A 307 7.39 -0.12 8.89
CA ARG A 307 8.25 -1.10 9.55
C ARG A 307 8.73 -2.20 8.61
N ILE A 308 7.82 -2.82 7.84
CA ILE A 308 8.17 -3.88 6.89
C ILE A 308 9.12 -3.35 5.80
N VAL A 309 8.85 -2.16 5.28
CA VAL A 309 9.73 -1.52 4.30
C VAL A 309 11.09 -1.19 4.90
N HIS A 310 11.12 -0.71 6.15
CA HIS A 310 12.38 -0.45 6.85
C HIS A 310 13.24 -1.71 6.96
N GLU A 311 12.63 -2.83 7.38
CA GLU A 311 13.31 -4.11 7.51
C GLU A 311 13.83 -4.61 6.16
N TRP A 312 12.99 -4.51 5.10
CA TRP A 312 13.41 -4.90 3.76
C TRP A 312 14.59 -4.04 3.26
N LEU A 313 14.54 -2.73 3.46
CA LEU A 313 15.61 -1.81 3.08
C LEU A 313 16.91 -2.08 3.86
N HIS A 314 16.79 -2.43 5.13
CA HIS A 314 17.93 -2.82 5.96
C HIS A 314 18.58 -4.13 5.46
N GLU A 315 17.79 -5.12 5.08
CA GLU A 315 18.26 -6.34 4.45
C GLU A 315 18.88 -6.08 3.05
N ASN A 316 18.49 -4.96 2.40
CA ASN A 316 18.83 -4.60 1.03
C ASN A 316 19.49 -3.21 0.94
N GLU A 317 20.51 -2.92 1.76
CA GLU A 317 21.16 -1.60 1.89
C GLU A 317 21.60 -0.96 0.56
N GLN A 318 22.07 -1.78 -0.39
CA GLN A 318 22.51 -1.26 -1.69
C GLN A 318 21.34 -0.81 -2.55
N THR A 319 20.26 -1.58 -2.57
CA THR A 319 19.01 -1.17 -3.24
C THR A 319 18.43 0.08 -2.56
N ALA A 320 18.48 0.15 -1.23
CA ALA A 320 18.12 1.36 -0.48
C ALA A 320 18.97 2.57 -0.92
N SER A 321 20.27 2.37 -1.11
CA SER A 321 21.18 3.43 -1.61
C SER A 321 20.85 3.86 -3.04
N LEU A 322 20.51 2.93 -3.93
CA LEU A 322 20.04 3.24 -5.30
C LEU A 322 18.75 4.06 -5.28
N MET A 323 17.85 3.75 -4.35
CA MET A 323 16.63 4.53 -4.10
C MET A 323 16.92 5.86 -3.39
N GLY A 324 18.16 6.15 -3.01
CA GLY A 324 18.56 7.33 -2.21
C GLY A 324 17.96 7.31 -0.80
N LEU A 325 17.73 6.12 -0.24
CA LEU A 325 17.26 5.91 1.12
C LEU A 325 18.43 5.45 1.99
N ILE A 326 18.56 6.07 3.17
CA ILE A 326 19.52 5.66 4.19
C ILE A 326 18.69 5.13 5.35
N VAL A 327 18.91 3.87 5.68
CA VAL A 327 18.20 3.20 6.78
C VAL A 327 19.16 3.16 7.97
N ASP A 328 18.71 3.71 9.10
CA ASP A 328 19.50 3.72 10.33
C ASP A 328 19.41 2.36 11.04
N LYS A 329 20.56 1.82 11.46
CA LYS A 329 20.66 0.52 12.13
C LYS A 329 20.04 0.49 13.52
N ALA A 330 19.80 1.65 14.12
CA ALA A 330 19.32 1.78 15.51
C ALA A 330 17.86 1.26 15.73
N VAL A 331 17.14 0.89 14.68
CA VAL A 331 15.72 0.46 14.76
C VAL A 331 15.56 -1.05 14.96
N GLU A 332 16.65 -1.82 15.06
CA GLU A 332 16.63 -3.31 15.16
C GLU A 332 15.84 -3.89 16.34
N LEU A 333 15.43 -3.10 17.33
CA LEU A 333 14.82 -3.58 18.59
C LEU A 333 13.55 -2.82 19.02
N GLY A 334 12.68 -2.46 18.08
CA GLY A 334 11.41 -1.81 18.42
C GLY A 334 11.47 -0.28 18.51
N GLY A 335 12.50 0.33 17.94
CA GLY A 335 12.59 1.78 17.78
C GLY A 335 11.55 2.35 16.82
N VAL A 336 11.35 3.67 16.87
CA VAL A 336 10.42 4.38 15.99
C VAL A 336 10.99 4.42 14.57
N VAL A 337 10.26 3.85 13.62
CA VAL A 337 10.55 3.94 12.18
C VAL A 337 10.15 5.32 11.66
N GLU A 338 10.89 5.84 10.68
CA GLU A 338 10.56 7.12 10.05
C GLU A 338 9.14 7.05 9.42
N ASP A 339 8.27 7.97 9.80
CA ASP A 339 6.91 8.06 9.28
C ASP A 339 6.93 8.24 7.75
N ASP A 340 5.95 7.61 7.07
CA ASP A 340 5.82 7.67 5.60
C ASP A 340 6.92 6.93 4.79
N LEU A 341 7.73 6.06 5.40
CA LEU A 341 8.81 5.36 4.70
C LEU A 341 8.27 4.47 3.57
N ALA A 342 7.18 3.73 3.81
CA ALA A 342 6.52 2.91 2.80
C ALA A 342 6.07 3.75 1.59
N ARG A 343 5.51 4.92 1.85
CA ARG A 343 5.10 5.86 0.80
C ARG A 343 6.29 6.39 -0.01
N VAL A 344 7.38 6.69 0.64
CA VAL A 344 8.60 7.20 -0.03
C VAL A 344 9.28 6.09 -0.82
N ALA A 345 9.48 4.92 -0.21
CA ALA A 345 10.16 3.78 -0.83
C ALA A 345 9.40 3.26 -2.05
N THR A 346 8.09 3.01 -1.95
CA THR A 346 7.26 2.59 -3.09
C THR A 346 7.25 3.62 -4.23
N GLY A 347 7.38 4.92 -3.91
CA GLY A 347 7.52 5.96 -4.92
C GLY A 347 8.88 5.94 -5.62
N ARG A 348 9.95 5.56 -4.92
CA ARG A 348 11.30 5.49 -5.46
C ARG A 348 11.62 4.13 -6.09
N ALA A 349 10.87 3.09 -5.77
CA ALA A 349 10.98 1.78 -6.41
C ALA A 349 10.85 1.85 -7.94
N ALA A 350 10.08 2.82 -8.46
CA ALA A 350 9.97 3.07 -9.89
C ALA A 350 11.32 3.44 -10.59
N LEU A 351 12.37 3.75 -9.81
CA LEU A 351 13.72 4.03 -10.32
C LEU A 351 14.59 2.77 -10.45
N LEU A 352 14.14 1.65 -9.88
CA LEU A 352 14.86 0.38 -9.94
C LEU A 352 14.63 -0.32 -11.29
N PRO A 353 15.52 -1.21 -11.70
CA PRO A 353 15.25 -2.16 -12.79
C PRO A 353 13.96 -2.93 -12.52
N ILE A 354 13.21 -3.27 -13.57
CA ILE A 354 11.87 -3.88 -13.45
C ILE A 354 11.85 -5.16 -12.59
N LYS A 355 12.88 -5.99 -12.69
CA LYS A 355 13.03 -7.21 -11.88
C LYS A 355 13.13 -6.89 -10.39
N GLU A 356 13.91 -5.88 -10.02
CA GLU A 356 14.05 -5.42 -8.64
C GLU A 356 12.78 -4.73 -8.12
N GLN A 357 12.03 -4.03 -9.01
CA GLN A 357 10.72 -3.47 -8.65
C GLN A 357 9.74 -4.58 -8.23
N HIS A 358 9.65 -5.67 -9.01
CA HIS A 358 8.82 -6.83 -8.69
C HIS A 358 9.26 -7.48 -7.38
N GLU A 359 10.56 -7.77 -7.23
CA GLU A 359 11.11 -8.36 -6.00
C GLU A 359 10.76 -7.52 -4.77
N PHE A 360 10.95 -6.19 -4.85
CA PHE A 360 10.60 -5.28 -3.77
C PHE A 360 9.11 -5.32 -3.44
N MET A 361 8.25 -5.10 -4.44
CA MET A 361 6.81 -4.96 -4.21
C MET A 361 6.17 -6.27 -3.76
N ASP A 362 6.55 -7.40 -4.36
CA ASP A 362 6.00 -8.72 -4.01
C ASP A 362 6.43 -9.11 -2.60
N THR A 363 7.72 -8.95 -2.27
CA THR A 363 8.26 -9.31 -0.95
C THR A 363 7.67 -8.43 0.16
N VAL A 364 7.61 -7.12 -0.06
CA VAL A 364 7.05 -6.19 0.94
C VAL A 364 5.55 -6.43 1.12
N THR A 365 4.80 -6.65 0.03
CA THR A 365 3.35 -6.91 0.11
C THR A 365 3.06 -8.20 0.86
N GLU A 366 3.77 -9.28 0.53
CA GLU A 366 3.57 -10.57 1.21
C GLU A 366 3.96 -10.49 2.69
N SER A 367 5.10 -9.88 3.00
CA SER A 367 5.54 -9.69 4.39
C SER A 367 4.59 -8.81 5.20
N TYR A 368 4.03 -7.78 4.57
CA TYR A 368 3.02 -6.93 5.20
C TYR A 368 1.74 -7.70 5.54
N LEU A 369 1.21 -8.47 4.59
CA LEU A 369 0.01 -9.28 4.81
C LEU A 369 0.21 -10.33 5.91
N GLU A 370 1.36 -10.97 5.95
CA GLU A 370 1.71 -11.93 7.00
C GLU A 370 1.83 -11.24 8.37
N TYR A 371 2.42 -10.04 8.40
CA TYR A 371 2.55 -9.29 9.64
C TYR A 371 1.20 -8.78 10.16
N ILE A 372 0.32 -8.30 9.28
CA ILE A 372 -1.05 -7.91 9.65
C ILE A 372 -1.83 -9.13 10.19
N ALA A 373 -1.73 -10.29 9.53
CA ALA A 373 -2.38 -11.51 10.02
C ALA A 373 -1.90 -11.89 11.43
N TYR A 374 -0.59 -11.79 11.69
CA TYR A 374 -0.03 -12.00 13.02
C TYR A 374 -0.60 -10.99 14.04
N LEU A 375 -0.63 -9.70 13.69
CA LEU A 375 -1.16 -8.66 14.59
C LEU A 375 -2.66 -8.85 14.85
N ASP A 376 -3.42 -9.31 13.85
CA ASP A 376 -4.84 -9.64 14.01
C ASP A 376 -5.04 -10.83 14.92
N GLU A 377 -4.25 -11.89 14.75
CA GLU A 377 -4.31 -13.09 15.61
C GLU A 377 -3.98 -12.75 17.07
N THR A 378 -2.95 -11.91 17.27
CA THR A 378 -2.47 -11.56 18.63
C THR A 378 -3.19 -10.36 19.23
N GLY A 379 -4.14 -9.74 18.51
CA GLY A 379 -4.89 -8.57 18.97
C GLY A 379 -4.05 -7.29 19.08
N GLN A 380 -2.94 -7.22 18.37
CA GLN A 380 -2.03 -6.07 18.38
C GLN A 380 -2.23 -5.12 17.17
N ASN A 381 -3.21 -5.40 16.31
CA ASN A 381 -3.52 -4.53 15.18
C ASN A 381 -4.33 -3.31 15.62
N ASP A 382 -3.71 -2.13 15.62
CA ASP A 382 -4.35 -0.87 15.98
C ASP A 382 -5.03 -0.16 14.79
N LEU A 383 -4.95 -0.72 13.57
CA LEU A 383 -5.53 -0.07 12.38
C LEU A 383 -7.04 -0.25 12.29
N GLU A 384 -7.53 -1.38 12.78
CA GLU A 384 -8.95 -1.71 12.78
C GLU A 384 -9.37 -2.36 14.10
N PRO A 385 -10.50 -1.93 14.69
CA PRO A 385 -11.02 -2.59 15.88
C PRO A 385 -11.48 -3.99 15.48
N LYS A 386 -10.90 -5.02 16.09
CA LYS A 386 -11.27 -6.42 15.88
C LYS A 386 -12.63 -6.70 16.52
N THR A 387 -13.46 -7.46 15.84
CA THR A 387 -14.73 -7.94 16.41
C THR A 387 -14.54 -9.32 17.04
N TYR A 388 -14.88 -9.45 18.31
CA TYR A 388 -14.79 -10.68 19.08
C TYR A 388 -16.17 -11.20 19.44
N ASP A 389 -16.39 -12.48 19.21
CA ASP A 389 -17.57 -13.17 19.73
C ASP A 389 -17.30 -13.64 21.18
N PHE A 390 -17.41 -12.71 22.10
CA PHE A 390 -17.07 -12.95 23.49
C PHE A 390 -18.22 -13.58 24.32
N ASP A 391 -19.47 -13.49 23.86
CA ASP A 391 -20.62 -13.86 24.68
C ASP A 391 -20.45 -13.29 26.11
N ALA A 392 -20.13 -11.96 26.14
CA ALA A 392 -19.63 -11.30 27.35
C ALA A 392 -20.74 -11.07 28.37
N GLU A 393 -20.49 -11.48 29.63
CA GLU A 393 -21.36 -11.20 30.78
C GLU A 393 -20.68 -10.20 31.69
N GLN A 394 -21.28 -9.04 31.90
CA GLN A 394 -20.73 -8.00 32.77
C GLN A 394 -20.90 -8.41 34.23
N LYS A 395 -19.83 -8.48 35.00
CA LYS A 395 -19.81 -8.85 36.41
C LYS A 395 -19.77 -7.63 37.33
N THR A 396 -18.95 -6.65 36.99
CA THR A 396 -18.82 -5.41 37.74
C THR A 396 -18.80 -4.22 36.80
N SER A 397 -19.19 -3.05 37.29
CA SER A 397 -19.03 -1.80 36.57
C SER A 397 -18.71 -0.64 37.51
N ARG A 398 -17.86 0.28 37.05
CA ARG A 398 -17.52 1.50 37.77
C ARG A 398 -17.37 2.63 36.78
N VAL A 399 -18.07 3.74 37.03
CA VAL A 399 -17.89 4.97 36.26
C VAL A 399 -16.52 5.56 36.62
N ILE A 400 -15.68 5.78 35.60
CA ILE A 400 -14.34 6.37 35.75
C ILE A 400 -14.27 7.80 35.22
N TYR A 401 -15.26 8.19 34.43
CA TYR A 401 -15.46 9.55 33.92
C TYR A 401 -16.97 9.79 33.80
N SER A 402 -17.46 10.87 34.41
CA SER A 402 -18.87 11.25 34.32
C SER A 402 -19.07 12.20 33.16
N GLY A 403 -19.90 11.80 32.23
CA GLY A 403 -20.27 12.61 31.05
C GLY A 403 -21.25 13.71 31.40
N THR A 404 -21.47 14.62 30.49
CA THR A 404 -22.40 15.75 30.62
C THR A 404 -23.66 15.62 29.77
N ASP A 405 -23.67 14.69 28.79
CA ASP A 405 -24.74 14.51 27.83
C ASP A 405 -24.80 13.08 27.30
N GLU A 406 -25.84 12.35 27.65
CA GLU A 406 -26.05 10.96 27.20
C GLU A 406 -26.42 10.83 25.71
N SER A 407 -26.88 11.90 25.09
CA SER A 407 -27.31 11.89 23.68
C SER A 407 -26.12 11.79 22.71
N SER A 408 -24.93 12.22 23.12
CA SER A 408 -23.70 12.18 22.33
C SER A 408 -22.76 11.07 22.79
N PRO A 409 -22.16 10.29 21.90
CA PRO A 409 -21.11 9.32 22.24
C PRO A 409 -19.92 9.93 23.01
N PHE A 410 -19.66 11.21 22.79
CA PHE A 410 -18.58 11.97 23.44
C PHE A 410 -19.01 12.62 24.77
N GLY A 411 -20.31 12.67 25.04
CA GLY A 411 -20.88 13.20 26.28
C GLY A 411 -21.26 12.13 27.28
N ARG A 412 -21.22 10.85 26.92
CA ARG A 412 -21.55 9.71 27.78
C ARG A 412 -20.50 9.45 28.84
N ASP A 413 -20.88 8.69 29.85
CA ASP A 413 -19.97 8.17 30.85
C ASP A 413 -18.91 7.25 30.22
N ALA A 414 -17.68 7.26 30.77
CA ALA A 414 -16.71 6.20 30.54
C ALA A 414 -16.75 5.20 31.71
N ILE A 415 -16.90 3.94 31.37
CA ILE A 415 -17.19 2.88 32.33
C ILE A 415 -16.08 1.82 32.27
N TYR A 416 -15.46 1.54 33.41
CA TYR A 416 -14.64 0.35 33.61
C TYR A 416 -15.54 -0.81 34.02
N GLY A 417 -15.35 -1.97 33.39
CA GLY A 417 -16.09 -3.16 33.71
C GLY A 417 -15.22 -4.42 33.72
N GLU A 418 -15.52 -5.33 34.63
CA GLU A 418 -15.00 -6.70 34.56
C GLU A 418 -16.05 -7.59 33.93
N TYR A 419 -15.65 -8.37 32.97
CA TYR A 419 -16.51 -9.24 32.19
C TYR A 419 -16.04 -10.68 32.28
N SER A 420 -17.01 -11.62 32.30
CA SER A 420 -16.77 -13.03 32.05
C SER A 420 -17.02 -13.29 30.57
N ILE A 421 -16.00 -13.68 29.82
CA ILE A 421 -16.07 -13.88 28.36
C ILE A 421 -15.89 -15.34 28.01
N LYS A 422 -16.55 -15.79 26.94
CA LYS A 422 -16.32 -17.09 26.33
C LYS A 422 -14.92 -17.11 25.73
N ARG A 423 -14.16 -18.12 26.06
CA ARG A 423 -12.81 -18.25 25.57
C ARG A 423 -12.80 -18.71 24.12
N GLN A 424 -12.00 -18.07 23.28
CA GLN A 424 -11.92 -18.36 21.85
C GLN A 424 -11.06 -19.59 21.50
N GLY A 425 -10.36 -20.19 22.46
CA GLY A 425 -9.56 -21.40 22.24
C GLY A 425 -9.08 -22.00 23.55
N LYS A 426 -8.81 -23.32 23.55
CA LYS A 426 -8.08 -23.99 24.62
C LYS A 426 -6.59 -23.89 24.31
N SER A 427 -5.76 -23.54 25.27
CA SER A 427 -4.32 -23.68 25.12
C SER A 427 -3.94 -25.16 24.94
N TYR A 428 -2.81 -25.41 24.34
CA TYR A 428 -2.27 -26.77 24.28
C TYR A 428 -1.97 -27.29 25.68
N THR A 429 -2.21 -28.57 25.87
CA THR A 429 -1.70 -29.30 27.04
C THR A 429 -0.20 -29.61 26.82
N PRO A 430 0.56 -29.85 27.90
CA PRO A 430 1.95 -30.27 27.76
C PRO A 430 2.15 -31.49 26.85
N ALA A 431 1.23 -32.46 26.90
CA ALA A 431 1.26 -33.68 26.11
C ALA A 431 1.04 -33.37 24.59
N GLU A 432 0.06 -32.52 24.26
CA GLU A 432 -0.18 -32.09 22.86
C GLU A 432 1.03 -31.37 22.30
N VAL A 433 1.69 -30.49 23.09
CA VAL A 433 2.91 -29.81 22.63
C VAL A 433 4.06 -30.80 22.43
N ALA A 434 4.20 -31.78 23.32
CA ALA A 434 5.22 -32.84 23.15
C ALA A 434 4.99 -33.61 21.84
N THR A 435 3.74 -33.97 21.53
CA THR A 435 3.39 -34.62 20.26
C THR A 435 3.72 -33.74 19.05
N LEU A 436 3.38 -32.44 19.07
CA LEU A 436 3.74 -31.51 18.00
C LEU A 436 5.24 -31.42 17.77
N LEU A 437 6.01 -31.44 18.85
CA LEU A 437 7.48 -31.44 18.75
C LEU A 437 8.02 -32.78 18.21
N GLU A 438 7.46 -33.90 18.64
CA GLU A 438 7.82 -35.23 18.12
C GLU A 438 7.53 -35.33 16.62
N GLU A 439 6.35 -34.89 16.17
CA GLU A 439 6.00 -34.80 14.76
C GLU A 439 6.99 -33.92 13.97
N SER A 440 7.36 -32.78 14.53
CA SER A 440 8.30 -31.84 13.91
C SER A 440 9.74 -32.38 13.86
N PHE A 441 10.17 -33.13 14.85
CA PHE A 441 11.45 -33.82 14.83
C PHE A 441 11.46 -35.05 13.92
N GLY A 442 10.29 -35.64 13.62
CA GLY A 442 10.11 -36.74 12.68
C GLY A 442 11.04 -37.91 12.98
N GLN A 443 11.84 -38.31 11.98
CA GLN A 443 12.77 -39.44 12.13
C GLN A 443 13.84 -39.24 13.22
N TYR A 444 14.08 -38.04 13.69
CA TYR A 444 15.07 -37.69 14.71
C TYR A 444 14.49 -37.64 16.13
N ALA A 445 13.20 -37.84 16.31
CA ALA A 445 12.53 -37.71 17.62
C ALA A 445 13.11 -38.63 18.72
N HIS A 446 13.64 -39.78 18.33
CA HIS A 446 14.22 -40.76 19.23
C HIS A 446 15.65 -40.43 19.71
N LEU A 447 16.29 -39.41 19.11
CA LEU A 447 17.69 -39.04 19.41
C LEU A 447 17.76 -38.08 20.61
N PRO A 448 18.96 -38.02 21.28
CA PRO A 448 19.20 -37.00 22.30
C PRO A 448 18.98 -35.57 21.77
N PRO A 449 18.51 -34.62 22.60
CA PRO A 449 18.13 -33.27 22.18
C PRO A 449 19.19 -32.57 21.31
N ASN A 450 20.47 -32.63 21.68
CA ASN A 450 21.54 -31.96 20.95
C ASN A 450 21.77 -32.55 19.55
N GLU A 451 21.65 -33.87 19.42
CA GLU A 451 21.83 -34.56 18.13
C GLU A 451 20.67 -34.31 17.19
N ARG A 452 19.42 -34.43 17.67
CA ARG A 452 18.23 -34.20 16.86
C ARG A 452 18.17 -32.75 16.35
N ASP A 453 18.50 -31.76 17.22
CA ASP A 453 18.52 -30.34 16.84
C ASP A 453 19.59 -30.07 15.76
N THR A 454 20.73 -30.72 15.86
CA THR A 454 21.80 -30.58 14.87
C THR A 454 21.39 -31.18 13.52
N LEU A 455 20.78 -32.35 13.53
CA LEU A 455 20.35 -33.05 12.32
C LEU A 455 19.18 -32.32 11.64
N LEU A 456 18.17 -31.91 12.40
CA LEU A 456 17.04 -31.14 11.87
C LEU A 456 17.50 -29.80 11.29
N SER A 457 18.38 -29.08 11.98
CA SER A 457 18.93 -27.81 11.50
C SER A 457 19.79 -28.01 10.25
N ARG A 458 20.50 -29.13 10.14
CA ARG A 458 21.26 -29.49 8.95
C ARG A 458 20.34 -29.77 7.75
N ASP A 459 19.26 -30.50 7.96
CA ASP A 459 18.30 -30.82 6.89
C ASP A 459 17.57 -29.56 6.39
N LEU A 460 17.13 -28.68 7.30
CA LEU A 460 16.59 -27.38 6.94
C LEU A 460 17.63 -26.54 6.19
N GLY A 461 18.87 -26.54 6.66
CA GLY A 461 20.00 -25.86 6.00
C GLY A 461 20.26 -26.41 4.60
N HIS A 462 20.24 -27.73 4.40
CA HIS A 462 20.40 -28.36 3.08
C HIS A 462 19.22 -27.97 2.15
N HIS A 463 18.00 -27.98 2.66
CA HIS A 463 16.84 -27.55 1.89
C HIS A 463 16.95 -26.09 1.44
N LEU A 464 17.25 -25.17 2.36
CA LEU A 464 17.41 -23.75 2.03
C LEU A 464 18.60 -23.53 1.06
N GLU A 465 19.69 -24.31 1.21
CA GLU A 465 20.83 -24.24 0.31
C GLU A 465 20.50 -24.72 -1.10
N SER A 466 19.70 -25.78 -1.24
CA SER A 466 19.24 -26.27 -2.54
C SER A 466 18.37 -25.24 -3.29
N LEU A 467 17.69 -24.36 -2.56
CA LEU A 467 16.92 -23.24 -3.12
C LEU A 467 17.81 -22.01 -3.37
N PHE A 468 18.82 -21.80 -2.51
CA PHE A 468 19.71 -20.65 -2.60
C PHE A 468 20.66 -20.75 -3.79
N GLN A 469 21.18 -21.93 -4.08
CA GLN A 469 22.18 -22.11 -5.13
C GLN A 469 21.66 -21.68 -6.52
N PRO A 470 20.48 -22.14 -7.01
CA PRO A 470 19.93 -21.66 -8.28
C PRO A 470 19.60 -20.16 -8.29
N TYR A 471 19.11 -19.63 -7.16
CA TYR A 471 18.89 -18.19 -7.02
C TYR A 471 20.21 -17.42 -7.17
N PHE A 472 21.27 -17.86 -6.48
CA PHE A 472 22.57 -17.20 -6.45
C PHE A 472 23.30 -17.26 -7.80
N GLU A 473 23.22 -18.38 -8.51
CA GLU A 473 23.79 -18.56 -9.86
C GLU A 473 23.12 -17.67 -10.90
N GLY A 474 21.86 -17.30 -10.72
CA GLY A 474 21.12 -16.38 -11.58
C GLY A 474 21.42 -14.90 -11.34
N LEU A 475 22.34 -14.55 -10.43
CA LEU A 475 22.70 -13.16 -10.12
C LEU A 475 23.90 -12.70 -10.95
N GLU A 476 23.75 -11.59 -11.66
CA GLU A 476 24.80 -11.05 -12.54
C GLU A 476 25.57 -9.88 -11.90
N ALA A 477 24.87 -9.00 -11.14
CA ALA A 477 25.48 -7.79 -10.62
C ALA A 477 26.29 -8.05 -9.33
N PRO A 478 27.56 -7.60 -9.23
CA PRO A 478 28.42 -7.84 -8.06
C PRO A 478 27.80 -7.39 -6.73
N HIS A 479 27.10 -6.29 -6.73
CA HIS A 479 26.44 -5.76 -5.52
C HIS A 479 25.26 -6.63 -5.07
N ILE A 480 24.52 -7.24 -6.01
CA ILE A 480 23.42 -8.16 -5.69
C ILE A 480 23.97 -9.48 -5.14
N ILE A 481 25.08 -9.95 -5.69
CA ILE A 481 25.80 -11.15 -5.22
C ILE A 481 26.25 -10.96 -3.76
N GLU A 482 26.85 -9.82 -3.45
CA GLU A 482 27.31 -9.51 -2.08
C GLU A 482 26.13 -9.40 -1.10
N ARG A 483 25.06 -8.75 -1.51
CA ARG A 483 23.79 -8.70 -0.76
C ARG A 483 23.26 -10.11 -0.46
N ALA A 484 23.22 -10.97 -1.48
CA ALA A 484 22.72 -12.33 -1.32
C ALA A 484 23.52 -13.14 -0.31
N ARG A 485 24.86 -13.01 -0.30
CA ARG A 485 25.75 -13.63 0.69
C ARG A 485 25.46 -13.14 2.10
N ARG A 486 25.37 -11.82 2.28
CA ARG A 486 25.08 -11.20 3.58
C ARG A 486 23.72 -11.63 4.13
N THR A 487 22.68 -11.63 3.31
CA THR A 487 21.34 -12.08 3.71
C THR A 487 21.34 -13.56 4.10
N ARG A 488 22.12 -14.41 3.38
CA ARG A 488 22.31 -15.82 3.75
C ARG A 488 22.94 -15.96 5.15
N GLU A 489 23.94 -15.16 5.48
CA GLU A 489 24.58 -15.17 6.81
C GLU A 489 23.58 -14.73 7.90
N LEU A 490 22.80 -13.67 7.64
CA LEU A 490 21.78 -13.20 8.57
C LEU A 490 20.69 -14.26 8.81
N GLY A 491 20.20 -14.91 7.77
CA GLY A 491 19.21 -15.99 7.89
C GLY A 491 19.75 -17.19 8.65
N ARG A 492 21.01 -17.60 8.40
CA ARG A 492 21.67 -18.65 9.17
C ARG A 492 21.83 -18.29 10.65
N ALA A 493 22.21 -17.05 10.95
CA ALA A 493 22.30 -16.57 12.32
C ALA A 493 20.93 -16.60 13.03
N LEU A 494 19.86 -16.22 12.34
CA LEU A 494 18.50 -16.27 12.85
C LEU A 494 18.06 -17.72 13.15
N LEU A 495 18.28 -18.64 12.22
CA LEU A 495 17.99 -20.06 12.40
C LEU A 495 18.83 -20.73 13.49
N ASN A 496 20.04 -20.23 13.73
CA ASN A 496 20.85 -20.69 14.87
C ASN A 496 20.34 -20.18 16.22
N LEU A 497 19.70 -19.01 16.25
CA LEU A 497 19.13 -18.42 17.47
C LEU A 497 17.77 -19.03 17.82
N PHE A 498 16.92 -19.21 16.82
CA PHE A 498 15.55 -19.72 16.96
C PHE A 498 15.42 -21.08 16.24
N ARG A 499 15.41 -22.15 17.02
CA ARG A 499 15.28 -23.55 16.53
C ARG A 499 13.96 -24.15 16.99
N VAL A 500 13.56 -25.26 16.38
CA VAL A 500 12.47 -26.09 16.90
C VAL A 500 12.82 -26.49 18.33
N GLY A 501 11.87 -26.40 19.25
CA GLY A 501 12.08 -26.64 20.68
C GLY A 501 12.58 -25.42 21.47
N THR A 502 12.80 -24.26 20.83
CA THR A 502 13.16 -23.03 21.55
C THR A 502 11.92 -22.46 22.26
N GLY A 503 12.02 -22.29 23.58
CA GLY A 503 11.04 -21.62 24.40
C GLY A 503 11.18 -20.10 24.33
N LEU A 504 10.05 -19.39 24.29
CA LEU A 504 10.04 -17.93 24.17
C LEU A 504 8.76 -17.35 24.81
N ARG A 505 8.68 -16.03 24.95
CA ARG A 505 7.47 -15.33 25.36
C ARG A 505 6.87 -14.55 24.22
N VAL A 506 5.57 -14.72 24.01
CA VAL A 506 4.77 -14.05 22.98
C VAL A 506 3.78 -13.10 23.65
N GLU A 507 3.68 -11.88 23.15
CA GLU A 507 2.68 -10.90 23.60
C GLU A 507 1.35 -11.15 22.84
N ILE A 508 0.25 -11.27 23.59
CA ILE A 508 -1.10 -11.42 23.05
C ILE A 508 -2.03 -10.52 23.88
N ASN A 509 -2.70 -9.58 23.21
CA ASN A 509 -3.59 -8.60 23.84
C ASN A 509 -2.92 -7.82 25.01
N GLY A 510 -1.60 -7.56 24.91
CA GLY A 510 -0.83 -6.85 25.93
C GLY A 510 -0.32 -7.71 27.10
N ASP A 511 -0.64 -8.99 27.14
CA ASP A 511 -0.12 -9.96 28.11
C ASP A 511 0.92 -10.88 27.47
N PHE A 512 1.86 -11.40 28.31
CA PHE A 512 2.95 -12.25 27.88
C PHE A 512 2.69 -13.70 28.25
N TYR A 513 2.70 -14.56 27.23
CA TYR A 513 2.46 -16.00 27.37
C TYR A 513 3.70 -16.80 26.98
N ASN A 514 3.93 -17.90 27.66
CA ASN A 514 4.98 -18.83 27.28
C ASN A 514 4.62 -19.51 25.96
N GLY A 515 5.61 -19.70 25.11
CA GLY A 515 5.44 -20.41 23.86
C GLY A 515 6.68 -21.26 23.53
N ILE A 516 6.54 -22.15 22.55
CA ILE A 516 7.62 -22.99 22.06
C ILE A 516 7.53 -23.08 20.54
N ILE A 517 8.66 -22.91 19.86
CA ILE A 517 8.74 -23.09 18.41
C ILE A 517 8.64 -24.58 18.11
N TYR A 518 7.60 -24.98 17.35
CA TYR A 518 7.45 -26.37 16.97
C TYR A 518 7.74 -26.63 15.50
N ARG A 519 7.67 -25.59 14.63
CA ARG A 519 7.95 -25.74 13.19
C ARG A 519 8.56 -24.47 12.62
N ILE A 520 9.44 -24.63 11.62
CA ILE A 520 10.03 -23.53 10.85
C ILE A 520 9.86 -23.88 9.37
N ASP A 521 9.23 -22.99 8.61
CA ASP A 521 9.05 -23.13 7.17
C ASP A 521 9.77 -22.01 6.43
N GLY A 522 10.29 -22.32 5.24
CA GLY A 522 10.67 -21.33 4.23
C GLY A 522 9.52 -21.05 3.26
N ARG A 523 9.61 -19.98 2.48
CA ARG A 523 8.66 -19.69 1.39
C ARG A 523 8.68 -20.82 0.36
N LYS A 524 7.50 -21.25 -0.09
CA LYS A 524 7.35 -22.29 -1.11
C LYS A 524 7.64 -21.81 -2.53
N LYS A 525 7.51 -20.50 -2.79
CA LYS A 525 7.81 -19.88 -4.09
C LYS A 525 9.07 -19.02 -3.94
N VAL A 526 10.11 -19.39 -4.65
CA VAL A 526 11.40 -18.69 -4.60
C VAL A 526 11.38 -17.56 -5.61
N SER A 527 10.85 -16.41 -5.22
CA SER A 527 11.05 -15.14 -5.94
C SER A 527 12.11 -14.26 -5.25
N GLY A 528 13.09 -14.85 -4.56
CA GLY A 528 14.09 -14.10 -3.84
C GLY A 528 15.03 -14.99 -3.04
N ASN A 529 15.85 -14.39 -2.16
CA ASN A 529 16.79 -15.11 -1.32
C ASN A 529 16.04 -15.96 -0.26
N PRO A 530 16.15 -17.30 -0.27
CA PRO A 530 15.44 -18.16 0.68
C PRO A 530 15.91 -18.00 2.13
N TYR A 531 17.09 -17.40 2.34
CA TYR A 531 17.61 -17.09 3.66
C TYR A 531 17.17 -15.69 4.17
N ALA A 532 16.44 -14.92 3.39
CA ALA A 532 15.93 -13.65 3.88
C ALA A 532 15.07 -13.88 5.12
N PRO A 533 15.26 -13.13 6.22
CA PRO A 533 14.42 -13.25 7.40
C PRO A 533 12.94 -13.17 7.07
N SER A 534 12.54 -12.32 6.12
CA SER A 534 11.18 -12.22 5.60
C SER A 534 10.67 -13.48 4.88
N ALA A 535 11.58 -14.38 4.43
CA ALA A 535 11.22 -15.65 3.79
C ALA A 535 10.96 -16.79 4.78
N LEU A 536 11.33 -16.61 6.05
CA LEU A 536 11.21 -17.62 7.10
C LEU A 536 9.94 -17.41 7.93
N LYS A 537 9.28 -18.51 8.31
CA LYS A 537 8.08 -18.51 9.16
C LYS A 537 8.29 -19.42 10.35
N PHE A 538 8.00 -18.89 11.53
CA PHE A 538 8.11 -19.62 12.79
C PHE A 538 6.72 -19.92 13.35
N TYR A 539 6.41 -21.19 13.56
CA TYR A 539 5.17 -21.65 14.15
C TYR A 539 5.40 -21.91 15.63
N ILE A 540 4.63 -21.24 16.47
CA ILE A 540 4.81 -21.22 17.90
C ILE A 540 3.53 -21.75 18.56
N ALA A 541 3.63 -22.82 19.32
CA ALA A 541 2.59 -23.23 20.24
C ALA A 541 2.61 -22.30 21.46
N VAL A 542 1.46 -21.79 21.89
CA VAL A 542 1.35 -20.77 22.95
C VAL A 542 0.51 -21.26 24.11
N ASN A 543 1.00 -21.07 25.33
CA ASN A 543 0.23 -21.29 26.55
C ASN A 543 -0.61 -20.06 26.90
N GLY A 544 -1.62 -19.78 26.09
CA GLY A 544 -2.41 -18.56 26.17
C GLY A 544 -3.80 -18.68 25.53
N PRO A 545 -4.46 -17.55 25.31
CA PRO A 545 -5.79 -17.51 24.68
C PRO A 545 -5.76 -17.95 23.22
N LEU A 546 -4.63 -17.83 22.54
CA LEU A 546 -4.36 -18.43 21.25
C LEU A 546 -3.63 -19.76 21.45
N ARG A 547 -4.00 -20.75 20.66
CA ARG A 547 -3.39 -22.06 20.71
C ARG A 547 -2.02 -22.06 20.02
N GLU A 548 -1.93 -21.38 18.91
CA GLU A 548 -0.71 -21.22 18.11
C GLU A 548 -0.69 -19.86 17.42
N THR A 549 0.49 -19.41 17.06
CA THR A 549 0.68 -18.22 16.20
C THR A 549 1.80 -18.44 15.20
N ARG A 550 1.74 -17.70 14.08
CA ARG A 550 2.76 -17.71 13.03
C ARG A 550 3.49 -16.39 13.05
N VAL A 551 4.79 -16.44 13.24
CA VAL A 551 5.63 -15.24 13.31
C VAL A 551 6.54 -15.18 12.11
N PRO A 552 6.50 -14.11 11.30
CA PRO A 552 7.48 -13.88 10.25
C PRO A 552 8.89 -13.78 10.84
N GLY A 553 9.89 -14.33 10.15
CA GLY A 553 11.27 -14.34 10.66
C GLY A 553 11.88 -12.95 10.84
N SER A 554 11.45 -11.96 10.03
CA SER A 554 11.85 -10.57 10.19
C SER A 554 11.35 -9.96 11.50
N GLN A 555 10.26 -10.47 12.05
CA GLN A 555 9.60 -9.95 13.24
C GLN A 555 9.94 -10.74 14.52
N ILE A 556 10.48 -11.95 14.40
CA ILE A 556 10.63 -12.84 15.55
C ILE A 556 11.47 -12.25 16.69
N ARG A 557 12.50 -11.47 16.38
CA ARG A 557 13.34 -10.80 17.38
C ARG A 557 12.61 -9.68 18.12
N ALA A 558 11.71 -8.98 17.43
CA ALA A 558 10.98 -7.85 17.97
C ALA A 558 9.74 -8.28 18.79
N ILE A 559 9.20 -9.45 18.47
CA ILE A 559 7.96 -9.97 19.06
C ILE A 559 8.26 -10.79 20.32
N THR A 560 9.43 -11.41 20.41
CA THR A 560 9.83 -12.26 21.51
C THR A 560 10.68 -11.49 22.52
N LEU A 561 10.14 -11.22 23.70
CA LEU A 561 10.85 -10.49 24.77
C LEU A 561 11.93 -11.29 25.46
N ALA A 562 11.80 -12.62 25.50
CA ALA A 562 12.77 -13.47 26.15
C ALA A 562 12.88 -14.80 25.40
N ASN A 563 14.09 -15.20 25.14
CA ASN A 563 14.41 -16.57 24.77
C ASN A 563 14.53 -17.38 26.09
N LEU A 564 13.59 -18.28 26.33
CA LEU A 564 13.54 -19.11 27.54
C LEU A 564 14.47 -20.33 27.46
N GLY A 565 15.28 -20.39 26.41
CA GLY A 565 16.29 -21.42 26.22
C GLY A 565 15.96 -22.44 25.12
N ARG A 566 17.00 -23.11 24.65
CA ARG A 566 16.89 -24.24 23.72
C ARG A 566 16.43 -25.48 24.51
N ASN A 567 15.71 -26.36 23.86
CA ASN A 567 15.16 -27.58 24.48
C ASN A 567 14.26 -27.27 25.72
N ALA A 568 13.44 -26.25 25.62
CA ALA A 568 12.50 -25.91 26.66
C ALA A 568 11.53 -27.06 26.92
N SER A 569 11.28 -27.34 28.20
CA SER A 569 10.37 -28.41 28.58
C SER A 569 8.90 -28.00 28.38
N PRO A 570 8.13 -28.71 27.51
CA PRO A 570 6.68 -28.48 27.41
C PRO A 570 5.98 -28.57 28.76
N ALA A 571 6.40 -29.49 29.63
CA ALA A 571 5.83 -29.67 30.94
C ALA A 571 5.99 -28.44 31.85
N GLU A 572 7.11 -27.71 31.74
CA GLU A 572 7.35 -26.49 32.50
C GLU A 572 6.65 -25.28 31.89
N LEU A 573 6.72 -25.12 30.58
CA LEU A 573 6.15 -23.95 29.90
C LEU A 573 4.63 -23.97 29.85
N PHE A 574 4.01 -25.16 29.85
CA PHE A 574 2.55 -25.34 29.73
C PHE A 574 1.91 -25.93 30.99
N LYS A 575 2.61 -25.95 32.15
CA LYS A 575 2.09 -26.46 33.41
C LYS A 575 0.77 -25.80 33.85
N ASP A 576 0.67 -24.48 33.60
CA ASP A 576 -0.50 -23.66 33.94
C ASP A 576 -1.44 -23.51 32.76
N HIS A 577 -1.56 -24.55 31.90
CA HIS A 577 -2.46 -24.53 30.76
C HIS A 577 -3.90 -24.24 31.20
N LEU A 578 -4.53 -23.32 30.50
CA LEU A 578 -5.84 -22.83 30.85
C LEU A 578 -6.92 -23.86 30.42
N SER A 579 -7.62 -24.45 31.37
CA SER A 579 -8.68 -25.45 31.14
C SER A 579 -10.09 -24.87 31.13
N ASP A 580 -10.29 -23.66 31.71
CA ASP A 580 -11.61 -23.04 31.86
C ASP A 580 -12.20 -22.55 30.53
N THR A 581 -13.50 -22.78 30.37
CA THR A 581 -14.28 -22.35 29.19
C THR A 581 -14.60 -20.86 29.18
N ARG A 582 -14.51 -20.19 30.33
CA ARG A 582 -14.72 -18.75 30.49
C ARG A 582 -13.52 -18.12 31.21
N GLN A 583 -13.17 -16.89 30.77
CA GLN A 583 -12.10 -16.11 31.39
C GLN A 583 -12.59 -14.72 31.80
N LYS A 584 -11.91 -14.12 32.77
CA LYS A 584 -12.15 -12.72 33.15
C LYS A 584 -11.42 -11.80 32.17
N CYS A 585 -12.07 -10.74 31.74
CA CYS A 585 -11.43 -9.64 31.01
C CYS A 585 -11.87 -8.29 31.57
N LYS A 586 -11.07 -7.26 31.33
CA LYS A 586 -11.28 -5.89 31.78
C LYS A 586 -11.48 -5.02 30.53
N LEU A 587 -12.58 -4.27 30.52
CA LEU A 587 -12.96 -3.43 29.37
C LEU A 587 -13.32 -2.03 29.85
N LEU A 588 -12.92 -1.03 29.05
CA LEU A 588 -13.46 0.32 29.16
C LEU A 588 -14.51 0.48 28.06
N THR A 589 -15.68 1.00 28.41
CA THR A 589 -16.82 1.20 27.49
C THR A 589 -17.41 2.59 27.65
N GLY A 590 -18.36 2.97 26.78
CA GLY A 590 -18.97 4.30 26.77
C GLY A 590 -18.13 5.32 26.05
N ASN A 591 -17.77 6.44 26.68
CA ASN A 591 -16.93 7.47 26.08
C ASN A 591 -15.47 7.01 25.98
N LEU A 592 -15.13 6.34 24.87
CA LEU A 592 -13.79 5.78 24.69
C LEU A 592 -12.70 6.85 24.58
N LEU A 593 -13.01 8.05 24.09
CA LEU A 593 -12.04 9.14 24.01
C LEU A 593 -11.64 9.62 25.40
N ALA A 594 -12.61 9.82 26.28
CA ALA A 594 -12.35 10.16 27.69
C ALA A 594 -11.63 9.01 28.40
N ALA A 595 -12.07 7.76 28.21
CA ALA A 595 -11.42 6.58 28.76
C ALA A 595 -9.95 6.47 28.37
N TYR A 596 -9.63 6.67 27.08
CA TYR A 596 -8.25 6.65 26.57
C TYR A 596 -7.41 7.76 27.17
N GLY A 597 -7.97 8.95 27.33
CA GLY A 597 -7.29 10.11 27.95
C GLY A 597 -6.94 9.91 29.42
N LEU A 598 -7.61 8.98 30.11
CA LEU A 598 -7.31 8.63 31.51
C LEU A 598 -6.24 7.54 31.65
N LEU A 599 -5.91 6.79 30.60
CA LEU A 599 -4.87 5.76 30.65
C LEU A 599 -3.48 6.41 30.78
N LYS A 600 -2.68 5.95 31.72
CA LYS A 600 -1.29 6.40 31.86
C LYS A 600 -0.44 5.96 30.67
N PRO A 601 0.60 6.73 30.31
CA PRO A 601 1.59 6.31 29.32
C PRO A 601 2.16 4.94 29.70
N GLY A 602 1.99 3.94 28.83
CA GLY A 602 2.41 2.56 29.11
C GLY A 602 1.28 1.59 29.47
N ALA A 603 0.12 2.08 29.91
CA ALA A 603 -1.08 1.25 29.98
C ALA A 603 -1.58 1.00 28.55
N LYS A 604 -1.37 -0.23 28.05
CA LYS A 604 -1.78 -0.61 26.69
C LYS A 604 -3.23 -1.09 26.72
N GLY A 605 -4.07 -0.55 25.85
CA GLY A 605 -5.43 -1.01 25.61
C GLY A 605 -5.74 -0.98 24.13
N HIS A 606 -6.48 -1.98 23.66
CA HIS A 606 -6.86 -2.10 22.24
C HIS A 606 -8.35 -1.86 22.06
N ILE A 607 -8.74 -1.04 21.09
CA ILE A 607 -10.14 -0.83 20.76
C ILE A 607 -10.66 -2.08 20.06
N ILE A 608 -11.72 -2.66 20.58
CA ILE A 608 -12.37 -3.85 20.05
C ILE A 608 -13.89 -3.66 19.95
N ASN A 609 -14.52 -4.41 19.06
CA ASN A 609 -15.96 -4.66 19.08
C ASN A 609 -16.18 -6.05 19.67
N PHE A 610 -17.19 -6.23 20.53
CA PHE A 610 -17.44 -7.52 21.15
C PHE A 610 -18.94 -7.78 21.35
N SER A 611 -19.33 -9.05 21.27
CA SER A 611 -20.69 -9.49 21.53
C SER A 611 -20.93 -9.65 23.02
N MET A 612 -22.11 -9.24 23.48
CA MET A 612 -22.64 -9.52 24.81
C MET A 612 -23.50 -10.78 24.77
N ASN A 613 -23.75 -11.36 25.94
CA ASN A 613 -24.62 -12.53 26.10
C ASN A 613 -26.10 -12.29 25.76
N ASP A 614 -26.51 -11.02 25.65
CA ASP A 614 -27.83 -10.61 25.18
C ASP A 614 -27.92 -10.45 23.65
N GLY A 615 -26.84 -10.75 22.92
CA GLY A 615 -26.72 -10.60 21.48
C GLY A 615 -26.39 -9.17 21.01
N SER A 616 -26.28 -8.20 21.90
CA SER A 616 -25.86 -6.84 21.55
C SER A 616 -24.35 -6.78 21.27
N THR A 617 -23.95 -5.87 20.38
CA THR A 617 -22.54 -5.60 20.11
C THR A 617 -22.16 -4.28 20.75
N LYS A 618 -21.06 -4.27 21.50
CA LYS A 618 -20.49 -3.07 22.12
C LYS A 618 -19.08 -2.82 21.61
N GLN A 619 -18.66 -1.56 21.64
CA GLN A 619 -17.28 -1.16 21.43
C GLN A 619 -16.63 -0.83 22.77
N GLY A 620 -15.38 -1.23 22.94
CA GLY A 620 -14.65 -0.99 24.18
C GLY A 620 -13.14 -1.05 23.99
N VAL A 621 -12.40 -0.65 25.01
CA VAL A 621 -10.96 -0.82 25.09
C VAL A 621 -10.68 -2.08 25.93
N LEU A 622 -10.11 -3.10 25.29
CA LEU A 622 -9.65 -4.30 26.00
C LEU A 622 -8.35 -3.98 26.73
N LEU A 623 -8.35 -4.21 28.02
CA LEU A 623 -7.21 -3.95 28.90
C LEU A 623 -6.44 -5.24 29.20
N PRO A 624 -5.12 -5.17 29.47
CA PRO A 624 -4.32 -6.30 29.93
C PRO A 624 -4.91 -6.92 31.21
N VAL A 625 -4.73 -8.23 31.39
CA VAL A 625 -5.20 -8.94 32.60
C VAL A 625 -4.61 -8.33 33.89
N LYS A 626 -3.35 -7.90 33.83
CA LYS A 626 -2.61 -7.25 34.93
C LYS A 626 -2.98 -5.80 35.18
N PHE A 627 -3.84 -5.19 34.36
CA PHE A 627 -4.26 -3.80 34.52
C PHE A 627 -4.83 -3.57 35.94
N ASP A 628 -4.37 -2.51 36.58
CA ASP A 628 -4.80 -2.09 37.91
C ASP A 628 -5.44 -0.71 37.83
N LEU A 629 -6.73 -0.62 38.22
CA LEU A 629 -7.50 0.61 38.09
C LEU A 629 -6.89 1.80 38.84
N GLU A 630 -6.29 1.57 40.00
CA GLU A 630 -5.72 2.64 40.83
C GLU A 630 -4.32 3.07 40.35
N LYS A 631 -3.57 2.14 39.79
CA LYS A 631 -2.19 2.37 39.36
C LYS A 631 -2.12 2.89 37.94
N ASP A 632 -2.97 2.40 37.03
CA ASP A 632 -2.84 2.58 35.58
C ASP A 632 -3.76 3.68 35.02
N LEU A 633 -4.66 4.24 35.85
CA LEU A 633 -5.44 5.43 35.50
C LEU A 633 -4.86 6.72 36.11
N THR A 634 -4.99 7.79 35.36
CA THR A 634 -4.73 9.15 35.86
C THR A 634 -5.98 9.62 36.61
N PRO A 635 -5.87 10.09 37.88
CA PRO A 635 -7.03 10.63 38.58
C PRO A 635 -7.66 11.79 37.80
N GLN A 636 -8.96 11.83 37.72
CA GLN A 636 -9.67 12.98 37.16
C GLN A 636 -9.32 14.20 38.02
N LYS A 637 -8.77 15.25 37.45
CA LYS A 637 -8.64 16.53 38.15
C LYS A 637 -10.04 17.07 38.38
N SER A 638 -10.46 17.12 39.62
CA SER A 638 -11.70 17.73 40.10
C SER A 638 -11.79 19.20 39.70
#